data_1a609074a67fdaaa5d4b120454813a49
#
_entry.id   1a609074a67fdaaa5d4b120454813a49
#
_cell.length_a   1.000
_cell.length_b   1.000
_cell.length_c   1.000
_cell.angle_alpha   90.00
_cell.angle_beta   90.00
_cell.angle_gamma   90.00
#
_symmetry.space_group_name_H-M   'P 1'
#
loop_
_entity.id
_entity.type
_entity.pdbx_description
1 polymer ?
#
loop_
_entity_poly.entity_id
_entity_poly.type
_entity_poly.pdbx_seq_one_letter_code
_entity_poly.pdbx_strand_id
1 'polypeptide(L)'
;MKRALTGVAAAALAASVLVVVPGDDRSSIAGAAPEDIPTPEEFFGFAMGTSGKLAPFEEIKDYFELVAEESDSVEYEVAGTTTLGHEYPIMRVSSAENLANLDQILEANERLADPRSDLSESEARALAEQSVPVYYLEATLHSTEVGNLPALVDVIHRLSTERSEFVQNILDNLVILVVPSANPDGQHLLVDYFNETEGTDYARTYPDLYHKYVGHDNNRDWIFFTQEESRIRTRLEQQYRPVILHFMHQAGSNSPRMWVPPFDEPLGPNIDSIPISASNALGAEIANAAAEAGLPGVSTDDAYGIFWNADVFGTGPHRGASLFLHEIASVRDLALPFSNPDGSPPGARDRTMRTFDPYTESTWTLEQIVEYAKLSMYTALDSVAKDADDWLFNNLYQVNRKNMEPDGGPETYLVPAGQRDPFAVKQLVEIFDIAGVEVDRALSTVRVGRTTYPAGTLMIQTQQPMGSWVDQVLEVDQYPDQARKCADCPLIMPYSETTDNLGMLLGLTVQPVDDARVARTERITAEDVTAPAVPNPPANGAYLVRPTSYGLTHVIAGLQEDGVPVFRAAAAFQSAGAAYEPGTLIVPATAAARTALTEASELTALPVTTAPQVPAVGALELKAGTRIGLIRGANNMPGGWLLWLADTYGLNYEVVEADDYANLAQFDTILVAPGVTKARIVTGLNPAQYPEEFHWARGVGEAGWQALATWVQDGGNLVGVGAAAETVRELLALPITNATPRDRDAFSAPGTLLNAQFDPAAPATWGMPANWPVWYNNSPAYAVAGGSGATVASTYPASGELLASGYAHGQAALAGLANVVTVPVGEGQATVAGADITFRSWPRSAWTIVSNALYNGPGTPVAAGDLAARVAAR
;
A
#
# COMPACT_ATOMS: atom_id res chain seq x y z
N MET A 1 -10.28 68.12 32.00
CA MET A 1 -11.15 68.33 30.80
C MET A 1 -11.52 66.97 30.23
N LYS A 2 -12.76 66.63 30.35
CA LYS A 2 -13.35 65.38 29.90
C LYS A 2 -13.43 65.37 28.34
N ARG A 3 -13.09 64.28 27.70
CA ARG A 3 -13.65 63.90 26.41
C ARG A 3 -14.06 62.43 26.43
N ALA A 4 -15.27 62.24 26.03
CA ALA A 4 -16.01 60.98 26.02
C ALA A 4 -15.49 60.02 24.98
N LEU A 5 -15.44 58.73 25.34
CA LEU A 5 -15.38 57.61 24.41
C LEU A 5 -16.80 57.32 23.87
N THR A 6 -16.96 57.44 22.59
CA THR A 6 -18.11 56.86 21.84
C THR A 6 -17.65 55.52 21.29
N GLY A 7 -18.25 54.45 21.79
CA GLY A 7 -18.09 53.13 21.22
C GLY A 7 -18.75 53.06 19.84
N VAL A 8 -18.03 52.52 18.88
CA VAL A 8 -18.56 52.07 17.59
C VAL A 8 -18.60 50.54 17.69
N ALA A 9 -19.79 50.01 17.73
CA ALA A 9 -20.01 48.57 17.49
C ALA A 9 -19.74 48.29 16.01
N ALA A 10 -18.69 47.56 15.73
CA ALA A 10 -18.46 46.98 14.41
C ALA A 10 -19.41 45.79 14.24
N ALA A 11 -20.46 45.95 13.44
CA ALA A 11 -21.19 44.86 12.89
C ALA A 11 -20.28 44.16 11.86
N ALA A 12 -19.85 42.92 12.13
CA ALA A 12 -19.22 42.10 11.16
C ALA A 12 -20.26 41.75 10.10
N LEU A 13 -20.21 42.38 8.94
CA LEU A 13 -20.80 41.85 7.74
C LEU A 13 -19.89 40.66 7.30
N ALA A 14 -20.42 39.46 7.36
CA ALA A 14 -19.90 38.32 6.63
C ALA A 14 -20.06 38.66 5.13
N ALA A 15 -19.01 39.15 4.52
CA ALA A 15 -18.92 39.19 3.07
C ALA A 15 -18.47 37.79 2.62
N SER A 16 -19.42 37.02 2.11
CA SER A 16 -19.09 35.86 1.30
C SER A 16 -18.27 36.38 0.11
N VAL A 17 -16.95 36.13 0.17
CA VAL A 17 -16.06 36.38 -0.96
C VAL A 17 -16.43 35.33 -2.04
N LEU A 18 -17.19 35.76 -3.04
CA LEU A 18 -17.28 35.01 -4.27
C LEU A 18 -15.85 34.91 -4.84
N VAL A 19 -15.31 33.69 -4.93
CA VAL A 19 -14.09 33.43 -5.70
C VAL A 19 -14.44 33.76 -7.15
N VAL A 20 -14.05 34.95 -7.60
CA VAL A 20 -14.17 35.34 -9.01
C VAL A 20 -13.00 34.70 -9.73
N VAL A 21 -13.23 33.58 -10.38
CA VAL A 21 -12.32 33.05 -11.39
C VAL A 21 -12.28 34.10 -12.53
N PRO A 22 -11.09 34.54 -13.01
CA PRO A 22 -11.00 35.55 -14.05
C PRO A 22 -11.67 35.01 -15.33
N GLY A 23 -12.74 35.66 -15.76
CA GLY A 23 -13.47 35.30 -16.97
C GLY A 23 -14.98 35.57 -16.94
N ASP A 24 -15.50 36.20 -15.89
CA ASP A 24 -16.95 36.45 -15.79
C ASP A 24 -17.43 37.58 -16.71
N ASP A 25 -17.50 37.29 -18.01
CA ASP A 25 -18.27 38.12 -18.95
C ASP A 25 -19.70 37.59 -18.98
N ARG A 26 -20.61 38.29 -18.30
CA ARG A 26 -22.02 37.95 -18.10
C ARG A 26 -22.80 38.03 -19.39
N SER A 27 -22.77 37.00 -20.21
CA SER A 27 -23.79 36.77 -21.22
C SER A 27 -24.43 35.40 -20.97
N SER A 28 -25.51 35.39 -20.20
CA SER A 28 -26.31 34.23 -19.90
C SER A 28 -26.95 33.64 -21.15
N ILE A 29 -26.54 32.46 -21.59
CA ILE A 29 -27.35 31.56 -22.37
C ILE A 29 -28.24 30.82 -21.37
N ALA A 30 -29.49 31.31 -21.21
CA ALA A 30 -30.42 30.77 -20.22
C ALA A 30 -31.05 29.45 -20.74
N GLY A 31 -30.40 28.32 -20.42
CA GLY A 31 -31.13 27.10 -20.14
C GLY A 31 -31.68 27.20 -18.71
N ALA A 32 -32.90 26.78 -18.44
CA ALA A 32 -33.43 26.74 -17.08
C ALA A 32 -32.55 25.74 -16.26
N ALA A 33 -31.98 26.22 -15.14
CA ALA A 33 -31.36 25.31 -14.19
C ALA A 33 -32.41 24.33 -13.64
N PRO A 34 -32.06 23.10 -13.28
CA PRO A 34 -32.99 22.22 -12.55
C PRO A 34 -33.42 22.96 -11.27
N GLU A 35 -34.72 23.25 -11.14
CA GLU A 35 -35.24 23.98 -9.98
C GLU A 35 -35.36 23.11 -8.72
N ASP A 36 -35.11 21.81 -8.84
CA ASP A 36 -35.40 20.80 -7.81
C ASP A 36 -34.17 20.31 -7.02
N ILE A 37 -32.92 20.70 -7.37
CA ILE A 37 -31.72 20.34 -6.62
C ILE A 37 -31.46 21.36 -5.49
N PRO A 38 -31.62 20.97 -4.20
CA PRO A 38 -31.33 21.89 -3.09
C PRO A 38 -29.83 22.20 -3.03
N THR A 39 -29.50 23.40 -2.57
CA THR A 39 -28.10 23.73 -2.26
C THR A 39 -27.57 22.80 -1.17
N PRO A 40 -26.25 22.54 -1.11
CA PRO A 40 -25.68 21.76 -0.02
C PRO A 40 -26.08 22.28 1.37
N GLU A 41 -26.12 23.60 1.58
CA GLU A 41 -26.54 24.19 2.86
C GLU A 41 -28.00 23.87 3.21
N GLU A 42 -28.90 23.87 2.20
CA GLU A 42 -30.33 23.52 2.41
C GLU A 42 -30.49 22.02 2.72
N PHE A 43 -29.72 21.15 2.07
CA PHE A 43 -29.79 19.70 2.27
C PHE A 43 -29.20 19.27 3.61
N PHE A 44 -27.95 19.67 3.92
CA PHE A 44 -27.24 19.26 5.11
C PHE A 44 -27.57 20.11 6.35
N GLY A 45 -28.21 21.28 6.18
CA GLY A 45 -28.54 22.20 7.27
C GLY A 45 -27.34 23.04 7.77
N PHE A 46 -26.21 23.00 7.08
CA PHE A 46 -25.03 23.84 7.33
C PHE A 46 -24.21 23.99 6.04
N ALA A 47 -23.51 25.12 5.91
CA ALA A 47 -22.63 25.36 4.77
C ALA A 47 -21.42 24.41 4.79
N MET A 48 -21.01 23.87 3.64
CA MET A 48 -19.84 23.04 3.50
C MET A 48 -18.59 23.76 4.00
N GLY A 49 -17.79 23.10 4.85
CA GLY A 49 -16.65 23.71 5.50
C GLY A 49 -16.95 24.40 6.86
N THR A 50 -18.19 24.40 7.33
CA THR A 50 -18.52 24.93 8.66
C THR A 50 -17.69 24.25 9.75
N SER A 51 -16.88 25.03 10.48
CA SER A 51 -16.02 24.52 11.53
C SER A 51 -16.78 23.70 12.58
N GLY A 52 -16.30 22.50 12.89
CA GLY A 52 -16.92 21.58 13.83
C GLY A 52 -18.09 20.77 13.30
N LYS A 53 -18.41 20.87 12.01
CA LYS A 53 -19.49 20.13 11.35
C LYS A 53 -18.92 19.27 10.23
N LEU A 54 -19.30 17.98 10.23
CA LEU A 54 -18.99 17.02 9.19
C LEU A 54 -20.28 16.27 8.84
N ALA A 55 -20.64 16.23 7.55
CA ALA A 55 -21.74 15.43 7.08
C ALA A 55 -21.35 13.93 7.10
N PRO A 56 -22.21 13.03 7.61
CA PRO A 56 -22.03 11.60 7.47
C PRO A 56 -21.88 11.18 6.00
N PHE A 57 -21.07 10.18 5.72
CA PHE A 57 -20.80 9.77 4.34
C PHE A 57 -22.06 9.26 3.63
N GLU A 58 -22.97 8.59 4.35
CA GLU A 58 -24.27 8.17 3.79
C GLU A 58 -25.10 9.37 3.33
N GLU A 59 -25.17 10.47 4.10
CA GLU A 59 -25.89 11.67 3.70
C GLU A 59 -25.26 12.32 2.46
N ILE A 60 -23.92 12.23 2.33
CA ILE A 60 -23.22 12.72 1.12
C ILE A 60 -23.59 11.86 -0.09
N LYS A 61 -23.69 10.54 0.06
CA LYS A 61 -24.15 9.63 -0.99
C LYS A 61 -25.59 9.95 -1.38
N ASP A 62 -26.50 10.08 -0.41
CA ASP A 62 -27.90 10.43 -0.65
C ASP A 62 -28.02 11.75 -1.46
N TYR A 63 -27.16 12.73 -1.14
CA TYR A 63 -27.13 13.99 -1.89
C TYR A 63 -26.63 13.78 -3.34
N PHE A 64 -25.62 12.99 -3.56
CA PHE A 64 -25.11 12.70 -4.91
C PHE A 64 -26.09 11.87 -5.73
N GLU A 65 -26.81 10.93 -5.12
CA GLU A 65 -27.91 10.21 -5.80
C GLU A 65 -29.03 11.17 -6.21
N LEU A 66 -29.44 12.08 -5.30
CA LEU A 66 -30.44 13.12 -5.61
C LEU A 66 -29.98 14.00 -6.77
N VAL A 67 -28.71 14.44 -6.78
CA VAL A 67 -28.18 15.26 -7.89
C VAL A 67 -28.21 14.47 -9.21
N ALA A 68 -27.89 13.18 -9.18
CA ALA A 68 -27.93 12.33 -10.38
C ALA A 68 -29.38 12.05 -10.86
N GLU A 69 -30.34 11.98 -9.95
CA GLU A 69 -31.75 11.82 -10.30
C GLU A 69 -32.34 13.08 -10.96
N GLU A 70 -31.88 14.26 -10.56
CA GLU A 70 -32.48 15.54 -10.98
C GLU A 70 -31.63 16.26 -12.06
N SER A 71 -30.43 15.78 -12.42
CA SER A 71 -29.56 16.43 -13.42
C SER A 71 -29.17 15.51 -14.56
N ASP A 72 -29.37 15.94 -15.79
CA ASP A 72 -28.94 15.25 -17.00
C ASP A 72 -27.39 15.22 -17.18
N SER A 73 -26.64 15.96 -16.34
CA SER A 73 -25.20 16.07 -16.44
C SER A 73 -24.44 15.23 -15.40
N VAL A 74 -25.14 14.44 -14.59
CA VAL A 74 -24.53 13.57 -13.55
C VAL A 74 -25.14 12.19 -13.60
N GLU A 75 -24.29 11.17 -13.57
CA GLU A 75 -24.68 9.77 -13.35
C GLU A 75 -23.99 9.26 -12.09
N TYR A 76 -24.71 8.48 -11.27
CA TYR A 76 -24.21 7.82 -10.08
C TYR A 76 -24.17 6.31 -10.28
N GLU A 77 -23.11 5.66 -9.79
CA GLU A 77 -22.93 4.21 -9.88
C GLU A 77 -22.17 3.68 -8.66
N VAL A 78 -22.47 2.46 -8.25
CA VAL A 78 -21.68 1.70 -7.26
C VAL A 78 -20.69 0.82 -8.02
N ALA A 79 -19.40 1.18 -7.99
CA ALA A 79 -18.34 0.48 -8.74
C ALA A 79 -17.84 -0.81 -8.06
N GLY A 80 -18.18 -1.01 -6.80
CA GLY A 80 -17.78 -2.20 -6.04
C GLY A 80 -18.16 -2.13 -4.56
N THR A 81 -17.59 -3.07 -3.81
CA THR A 81 -17.80 -3.17 -2.35
C THR A 81 -16.43 -3.06 -1.66
N THR A 82 -16.38 -2.28 -0.59
CA THR A 82 -15.15 -2.05 0.20
C THR A 82 -14.79 -3.23 1.08
N THR A 83 -13.63 -3.17 1.70
CA THR A 83 -13.11 -4.20 2.63
C THR A 83 -14.05 -4.48 3.83
N LEU A 84 -14.79 -3.49 4.34
CA LEU A 84 -15.80 -3.67 5.40
C LEU A 84 -17.21 -3.91 4.87
N GLY A 85 -17.42 -3.89 3.56
CA GLY A 85 -18.69 -4.23 2.94
C GLY A 85 -19.59 -3.03 2.62
N HIS A 86 -19.08 -1.80 2.69
CA HIS A 86 -19.79 -0.61 2.23
C HIS A 86 -19.73 -0.48 0.69
N GLU A 87 -20.60 0.34 0.12
CA GLU A 87 -20.56 0.67 -1.28
C GLU A 87 -19.36 1.56 -1.62
N TYR A 88 -18.77 1.33 -2.81
CA TYR A 88 -17.75 2.21 -3.39
C TYR A 88 -18.39 3.04 -4.50
N PRO A 89 -18.88 4.27 -4.21
CA PRO A 89 -19.59 5.09 -5.18
C PRO A 89 -18.63 5.78 -6.14
N ILE A 90 -19.11 5.96 -7.37
CA ILE A 90 -18.50 6.83 -8.37
C ILE A 90 -19.59 7.69 -9.04
N MET A 91 -19.17 8.80 -9.61
CA MET A 91 -20.02 9.61 -10.47
C MET A 91 -19.35 9.90 -11.81
N ARG A 92 -20.16 10.06 -12.85
CA ARG A 92 -19.72 10.61 -14.13
C ARG A 92 -20.40 11.95 -14.31
N VAL A 93 -19.62 13.00 -14.49
CA VAL A 93 -20.11 14.37 -14.65
C VAL A 93 -19.64 14.91 -15.99
N SER A 94 -20.58 15.26 -16.86
CA SER A 94 -20.32 15.74 -18.21
C SER A 94 -21.58 16.35 -18.81
N SER A 95 -21.54 16.84 -20.07
CA SER A 95 -22.76 17.20 -20.78
C SER A 95 -23.65 15.97 -21.03
N ALA A 96 -24.96 16.15 -21.10
CA ALA A 96 -25.90 15.06 -21.41
C ALA A 96 -25.57 14.36 -22.75
N GLU A 97 -25.01 15.09 -23.72
CA GLU A 97 -24.56 14.54 -25.00
C GLU A 97 -23.36 13.58 -24.80
N ASN A 98 -22.34 13.97 -24.01
CA ASN A 98 -21.20 13.14 -23.73
C ASN A 98 -21.58 11.88 -22.94
N LEU A 99 -22.43 11.99 -21.93
CA LEU A 99 -22.93 10.85 -21.16
C LEU A 99 -23.69 9.86 -22.03
N ALA A 100 -24.55 10.37 -22.93
CA ALA A 100 -25.28 9.53 -23.88
C ALA A 100 -24.37 8.83 -24.92
N ASN A 101 -23.19 9.36 -25.17
CA ASN A 101 -22.20 8.83 -26.11
C ASN A 101 -20.96 8.22 -25.41
N LEU A 102 -21.01 7.97 -24.09
CA LEU A 102 -19.87 7.57 -23.28
C LEU A 102 -19.12 6.35 -23.85
N ASP A 103 -19.84 5.31 -24.27
CA ASP A 103 -19.22 4.12 -24.85
C ASP A 103 -18.36 4.43 -26.08
N GLN A 104 -18.81 5.37 -26.93
CA GLN A 104 -18.04 5.80 -28.11
C GLN A 104 -16.81 6.63 -27.73
N ILE A 105 -16.94 7.48 -26.70
CA ILE A 105 -15.81 8.25 -26.14
C ILE A 105 -14.76 7.30 -25.59
N LEU A 106 -15.16 6.30 -24.78
CA LEU A 106 -14.24 5.33 -24.20
C LEU A 106 -13.56 4.46 -25.27
N GLU A 107 -14.30 4.04 -26.32
CA GLU A 107 -13.72 3.31 -27.46
C GLU A 107 -12.69 4.15 -28.21
N ALA A 108 -12.93 5.44 -28.42
CA ALA A 108 -12.00 6.35 -29.07
C ALA A 108 -10.74 6.54 -28.20
N ASN A 109 -10.91 6.73 -26.89
CA ASN A 109 -9.81 6.90 -25.95
C ASN A 109 -8.96 5.60 -25.81
N GLU A 110 -9.59 4.43 -25.81
CA GLU A 110 -8.88 3.15 -25.84
C GLU A 110 -8.04 2.99 -27.11
N ARG A 111 -8.58 3.37 -28.29
CA ARG A 111 -7.82 3.34 -29.55
C ARG A 111 -6.64 4.31 -29.54
N LEU A 112 -6.75 5.49 -28.91
CA LEU A 112 -5.64 6.41 -28.72
C LEU A 112 -4.59 5.82 -27.76
N ALA A 113 -5.06 5.20 -26.65
CA ALA A 113 -4.21 4.64 -25.61
C ALA A 113 -3.50 3.34 -26.05
N ASP A 114 -4.06 2.54 -26.96
CA ASP A 114 -3.38 1.32 -27.43
C ASP A 114 -2.29 1.69 -28.47
N PRO A 115 -1.00 1.59 -28.10
CA PRO A 115 0.10 1.90 -29.00
C PRO A 115 0.19 0.94 -30.19
N ARG A 116 -0.51 -0.22 -30.15
CA ARG A 116 -0.58 -1.21 -31.24
C ARG A 116 -1.70 -0.91 -32.24
N SER A 117 -2.52 0.11 -31.96
CA SER A 117 -3.50 0.60 -32.94
C SER A 117 -2.76 1.15 -34.18
N ASP A 118 -3.25 0.83 -35.40
CA ASP A 118 -2.65 1.28 -36.66
C ASP A 118 -2.94 2.78 -36.94
N LEU A 119 -3.00 3.63 -35.91
CA LEU A 119 -3.22 5.07 -36.07
C LEU A 119 -1.91 5.77 -36.44
N SER A 120 -1.89 6.46 -37.57
CA SER A 120 -0.87 7.47 -37.85
C SER A 120 -1.05 8.69 -36.92
N GLU A 121 0.00 9.47 -36.74
CA GLU A 121 -0.05 10.69 -35.92
C GLU A 121 -1.18 11.64 -36.34
N SER A 122 -1.42 11.80 -37.65
CA SER A 122 -2.49 12.65 -38.17
C SER A 122 -3.88 12.08 -37.91
N GLU A 123 -4.05 10.76 -37.95
CA GLU A 123 -5.32 10.10 -37.60
C GLU A 123 -5.59 10.18 -36.10
N ALA A 124 -4.54 10.04 -35.29
CA ALA A 124 -4.64 10.18 -33.83
C ALA A 124 -5.05 11.60 -33.43
N ARG A 125 -4.43 12.63 -34.04
CA ARG A 125 -4.86 14.05 -33.82
C ARG A 125 -6.31 14.26 -34.22
N ALA A 126 -6.72 13.78 -35.40
CA ALA A 126 -8.08 13.91 -35.86
C ALA A 126 -9.09 13.13 -34.95
N LEU A 127 -8.69 12.02 -34.36
CA LEU A 127 -9.49 11.29 -33.39
C LEU A 127 -9.57 12.04 -32.05
N ALA A 128 -8.47 12.61 -31.57
CA ALA A 128 -8.41 13.43 -30.37
C ALA A 128 -9.32 14.67 -30.47
N GLU A 129 -9.29 15.38 -31.62
CA GLU A 129 -10.18 16.52 -31.91
C GLU A 129 -11.69 16.15 -31.92
N GLN A 130 -12.05 14.87 -32.04
CA GLN A 130 -13.41 14.36 -32.11
C GLN A 130 -13.84 13.59 -30.86
N SER A 131 -12.97 13.45 -29.90
CA SER A 131 -13.25 12.74 -28.64
C SER A 131 -13.16 13.67 -27.45
N VAL A 132 -13.50 13.15 -26.26
CA VAL A 132 -13.51 13.87 -25.00
C VAL A 132 -12.61 13.12 -24.00
N PRO A 133 -11.65 13.79 -23.34
CA PRO A 133 -10.82 13.16 -22.32
C PRO A 133 -11.59 12.84 -21.05
N VAL A 134 -11.18 11.75 -20.39
CA VAL A 134 -11.62 11.47 -19.03
C VAL A 134 -10.68 12.14 -18.05
N TYR A 135 -11.26 12.90 -17.12
CA TYR A 135 -10.61 13.52 -15.99
C TYR A 135 -10.96 12.74 -14.71
N TYR A 136 -9.99 12.06 -14.08
CA TYR A 136 -10.22 11.37 -12.82
C TYR A 136 -10.04 12.32 -11.64
N LEU A 137 -11.06 12.44 -10.79
CA LEU A 137 -11.08 13.32 -9.63
C LEU A 137 -11.40 12.53 -8.36
N GLU A 138 -10.43 12.41 -7.46
CA GLU A 138 -10.56 11.70 -6.18
C GLU A 138 -10.47 12.67 -5.01
N ALA A 139 -11.56 12.81 -4.25
CA ALA A 139 -11.62 13.81 -3.19
C ALA A 139 -10.90 13.39 -1.91
N THR A 140 -10.95 12.12 -1.55
CA THR A 140 -10.29 11.66 -0.33
C THR A 140 -9.91 10.19 -0.39
N LEU A 141 -8.66 9.90 -0.14
CA LEU A 141 -8.11 8.58 0.13
C LEU A 141 -7.88 8.41 1.64
N HIS A 142 -7.26 9.39 2.27
CA HIS A 142 -7.06 9.41 3.71
C HIS A 142 -8.28 10.04 4.39
N SER A 143 -9.05 9.25 5.09
CA SER A 143 -10.32 9.72 5.68
C SER A 143 -10.14 10.75 6.81
N THR A 144 -8.92 10.96 7.29
CA THR A 144 -8.58 12.08 8.18
C THR A 144 -8.53 13.43 7.46
N GLU A 145 -8.54 13.44 6.13
CA GLU A 145 -8.37 14.62 5.27
C GLU A 145 -9.73 15.13 4.78
N VAL A 146 -10.57 15.49 5.75
CA VAL A 146 -12.01 15.69 5.59
C VAL A 146 -12.42 16.93 4.79
N GLY A 147 -11.51 17.86 4.48
CA GLY A 147 -11.88 19.15 3.88
C GLY A 147 -12.14 19.08 2.37
N ASN A 148 -11.60 18.11 1.68
CA ASN A 148 -11.73 17.98 0.23
C ASN A 148 -13.13 17.48 -0.19
N LEU A 149 -13.74 16.59 0.58
CA LEU A 149 -15.06 16.04 0.27
C LEU A 149 -16.18 17.09 0.35
N PRO A 150 -16.27 17.96 1.36
CA PRO A 150 -17.18 19.12 1.36
C PRO A 150 -16.98 20.06 0.18
N ALA A 151 -15.73 20.28 -0.25
CA ALA A 151 -15.44 21.08 -1.43
C ALA A 151 -15.97 20.40 -2.70
N LEU A 152 -15.83 19.08 -2.81
CA LEU A 152 -16.40 18.31 -3.93
C LEU A 152 -17.92 18.42 -3.98
N VAL A 153 -18.62 18.35 -2.84
CA VAL A 153 -20.09 18.52 -2.77
C VAL A 153 -20.51 19.85 -3.40
N ASP A 154 -19.84 20.95 -3.04
CA ASP A 154 -20.12 22.27 -3.63
C ASP A 154 -19.82 22.31 -5.15
N VAL A 155 -18.72 21.67 -5.58
CA VAL A 155 -18.31 21.62 -6.99
C VAL A 155 -19.34 20.83 -7.82
N ILE A 156 -19.78 19.67 -7.35
CA ILE A 156 -20.78 18.85 -8.04
C ILE A 156 -22.10 19.60 -8.14
N HIS A 157 -22.56 20.23 -7.06
CA HIS A 157 -23.75 21.06 -7.08
C HIS A 157 -23.65 22.16 -8.15
N ARG A 158 -22.54 22.88 -8.22
CA ARG A 158 -22.33 23.93 -9.21
C ARG A 158 -22.30 23.39 -10.63
N LEU A 159 -21.59 22.31 -10.91
CA LEU A 159 -21.52 21.70 -12.24
C LEU A 159 -22.87 21.16 -12.69
N SER A 160 -23.72 20.69 -11.78
CA SER A 160 -25.09 20.20 -12.12
C SER A 160 -26.12 21.31 -12.32
N THR A 161 -25.97 22.45 -11.65
CA THR A 161 -27.02 23.49 -11.61
C THR A 161 -26.69 24.77 -12.39
N GLU A 162 -25.41 25.17 -12.47
CA GLU A 162 -25.00 26.40 -13.15
C GLU A 162 -24.90 26.20 -14.66
N ARG A 163 -25.28 27.25 -15.43
CA ARG A 163 -25.26 27.23 -16.90
C ARG A 163 -24.40 28.38 -17.47
N SER A 164 -23.34 28.76 -16.75
CA SER A 164 -22.34 29.73 -17.24
C SER A 164 -21.49 29.13 -18.38
N GLU A 165 -20.91 29.99 -19.21
CA GLU A 165 -19.95 29.56 -20.24
C GLU A 165 -18.78 28.74 -19.64
N PHE A 166 -18.31 29.11 -18.43
CA PHE A 166 -17.30 28.38 -17.67
C PHE A 166 -17.69 26.93 -17.38
N VAL A 167 -18.89 26.71 -16.83
CA VAL A 167 -19.38 25.35 -16.50
C VAL A 167 -19.67 24.56 -17.78
N GLN A 168 -20.29 25.19 -18.78
CA GLN A 168 -20.56 24.52 -20.05
C GLN A 168 -19.28 24.09 -20.75
N ASN A 169 -18.22 24.93 -20.76
CA ASN A 169 -16.92 24.55 -21.33
C ASN A 169 -16.34 23.30 -20.67
N ILE A 170 -16.44 23.18 -19.34
CA ILE A 170 -15.99 21.98 -18.62
C ILE A 170 -16.82 20.75 -19.00
N LEU A 171 -18.15 20.87 -18.97
CA LEU A 171 -19.04 19.74 -19.22
C LEU A 171 -18.98 19.25 -20.68
N ASP A 172 -18.84 20.18 -21.65
CA ASP A 172 -18.79 19.83 -23.07
C ASP A 172 -17.46 19.17 -23.47
N ASN A 173 -16.36 19.49 -22.76
CA ASN A 173 -15.01 19.06 -23.14
C ASN A 173 -14.41 18.00 -22.20
N LEU A 174 -15.06 17.62 -21.10
CA LEU A 174 -14.58 16.59 -20.17
C LEU A 174 -15.66 15.58 -19.83
N VAL A 175 -15.24 14.33 -19.62
CA VAL A 175 -15.95 13.37 -18.79
C VAL A 175 -15.20 13.29 -17.45
N ILE A 176 -15.79 13.83 -16.40
CA ILE A 176 -15.20 13.82 -15.07
C ILE A 176 -15.63 12.54 -14.36
N LEU A 177 -14.69 11.60 -14.17
CA LEU A 177 -14.88 10.42 -13.33
C LEU A 177 -14.56 10.79 -11.90
N VAL A 178 -15.58 10.95 -11.09
CA VAL A 178 -15.47 11.38 -9.69
C VAL A 178 -15.49 10.18 -8.76
N VAL A 179 -14.51 10.11 -7.86
CA VAL A 179 -14.47 9.19 -6.71
C VAL A 179 -14.58 10.04 -5.45
N PRO A 180 -15.75 10.10 -4.80
CA PRO A 180 -15.94 10.90 -3.59
C PRO A 180 -15.01 10.49 -2.46
N SER A 181 -14.82 9.18 -2.30
CA SER A 181 -13.84 8.62 -1.38
C SER A 181 -13.30 7.30 -1.91
N ALA A 182 -11.98 7.18 -1.98
CA ALA A 182 -11.31 5.89 -2.22
C ALA A 182 -11.20 5.04 -0.93
N ASN A 183 -11.71 5.51 0.19
CA ASN A 183 -11.81 4.79 1.46
C ASN A 183 -13.16 5.12 2.15
N PRO A 184 -14.30 4.67 1.62
CA PRO A 184 -15.60 4.84 2.25
C PRO A 184 -15.66 4.33 3.68
N ASP A 185 -15.04 3.16 3.96
CA ASP A 185 -14.96 2.57 5.30
C ASP A 185 -14.41 3.57 6.34
N GLY A 186 -13.33 4.24 5.97
CA GLY A 186 -12.70 5.21 6.85
C GLY A 186 -13.53 6.50 7.04
N GLN A 187 -14.34 6.88 6.05
CA GLN A 187 -15.27 8.00 6.22
C GLN A 187 -16.32 7.67 7.28
N HIS A 188 -16.92 6.48 7.24
CA HIS A 188 -17.82 6.02 8.29
C HIS A 188 -17.14 6.01 9.67
N LEU A 189 -16.00 5.33 9.78
CA LEU A 189 -15.29 5.19 11.05
C LEU A 189 -14.93 6.55 11.69
N LEU A 190 -14.43 7.49 10.89
CA LEU A 190 -13.92 8.76 11.42
C LEU A 190 -15.00 9.81 11.64
N VAL A 191 -15.90 9.99 10.66
CA VAL A 191 -16.90 11.05 10.71
C VAL A 191 -17.99 10.70 11.71
N ASP A 192 -18.44 9.45 11.75
CA ASP A 192 -19.44 9.00 12.70
C ASP A 192 -18.91 9.11 14.14
N TYR A 193 -17.67 8.63 14.39
CA TYR A 193 -17.01 8.78 15.69
C TYR A 193 -16.84 10.25 16.10
N PHE A 194 -16.43 11.13 15.18
CA PHE A 194 -16.32 12.55 15.42
C PHE A 194 -17.67 13.16 15.83
N ASN A 195 -18.75 12.81 15.14
CA ASN A 195 -20.09 13.32 15.44
C ASN A 195 -20.63 12.75 16.77
N GLU A 196 -20.46 11.43 17.02
CA GLU A 196 -20.92 10.76 18.23
C GLU A 196 -20.21 11.25 19.50
N THR A 197 -18.96 11.70 19.39
CA THR A 197 -18.19 12.22 20.52
C THR A 197 -18.42 13.71 20.79
N GLU A 198 -19.28 14.38 20.01
CA GLU A 198 -19.62 15.80 20.26
C GLU A 198 -20.30 15.97 21.63
N GLY A 199 -19.79 16.91 22.44
CA GLY A 199 -20.31 17.19 23.77
C GLY A 199 -19.99 16.17 24.86
N THR A 200 -19.16 15.16 24.55
CA THR A 200 -18.63 14.22 25.55
C THR A 200 -17.24 14.65 26.04
N ASP A 201 -16.72 13.93 27.05
CA ASP A 201 -15.34 14.13 27.54
C ASP A 201 -14.31 13.30 26.71
N TYR A 202 -14.77 12.54 25.71
CA TYR A 202 -13.91 11.74 24.86
C TYR A 202 -13.09 12.58 23.86
N ALA A 203 -11.95 12.05 23.46
CA ALA A 203 -11.18 12.62 22.36
C ALA A 203 -12.00 12.51 21.06
N ARG A 204 -11.98 13.58 20.25
CA ARG A 204 -12.73 13.65 18.99
C ARG A 204 -12.01 12.92 17.84
N THR A 205 -10.76 12.55 18.04
CA THR A 205 -9.94 11.82 17.06
C THR A 205 -10.13 10.31 17.23
N TYR A 206 -10.50 9.62 16.16
CA TYR A 206 -10.64 8.17 16.14
C TYR A 206 -9.31 7.49 16.53
N PRO A 207 -9.32 6.55 17.49
CA PRO A 207 -8.07 6.09 18.10
C PRO A 207 -7.38 4.92 17.39
N ASP A 208 -8.01 4.28 16.40
CA ASP A 208 -7.47 3.11 15.70
C ASP A 208 -7.30 3.36 14.20
N LEU A 209 -7.02 2.32 13.44
CA LEU A 209 -6.89 2.38 11.98
C LEU A 209 -8.23 2.70 11.33
N TYR A 210 -8.23 3.66 10.43
CA TYR A 210 -9.43 4.07 9.68
C TYR A 210 -9.60 3.31 8.34
N HIS A 211 -8.86 2.26 8.14
CA HIS A 211 -9.09 1.19 7.19
C HIS A 211 -8.79 -0.11 7.92
N LYS A 212 -9.59 -1.15 7.72
CA LYS A 212 -9.54 -2.40 8.47
C LYS A 212 -8.12 -2.93 8.72
N TYR A 213 -7.26 -2.90 7.69
CA TYR A 213 -5.92 -3.43 7.76
C TYR A 213 -4.83 -2.36 7.70
N VAL A 214 -4.97 -1.39 6.80
CA VAL A 214 -3.82 -0.59 6.38
C VAL A 214 -3.81 0.84 6.93
N GLY A 215 -4.94 1.36 7.42
CA GLY A 215 -5.03 2.73 7.93
C GLY A 215 -4.56 3.73 6.89
N HIS A 216 -3.59 4.58 7.23
CA HIS A 216 -3.01 5.57 6.31
C HIS A 216 -2.19 4.95 5.18
N ASP A 217 -1.74 3.72 5.33
CA ASP A 217 -1.02 2.98 4.28
C ASP A 217 -1.93 2.46 3.14
N ASN A 218 -3.23 2.82 3.12
CA ASN A 218 -4.06 2.63 1.93
C ASN A 218 -3.48 3.36 0.71
N ASN A 219 -2.67 4.41 0.95
CA ASN A 219 -1.83 5.06 -0.05
C ASN A 219 -0.46 4.39 -0.25
N ARG A 220 -0.36 3.06 -0.09
CA ARG A 220 0.89 2.29 -0.28
C ARG A 220 0.63 0.92 -0.91
N ASP A 221 -0.56 0.70 -1.47
CA ASP A 221 -1.00 -0.60 -1.99
C ASP A 221 -1.04 -0.68 -3.53
N TRP A 222 -0.43 0.28 -4.22
CA TRP A 222 -0.56 0.46 -5.67
C TRP A 222 0.42 -0.36 -6.52
N ILE A 223 1.16 -1.29 -5.90
CA ILE A 223 1.99 -2.30 -6.58
C ILE A 223 1.45 -3.71 -6.35
N PHE A 224 0.99 -3.99 -5.11
CA PHE A 224 0.52 -5.32 -4.73
C PHE A 224 -1.00 -5.50 -4.84
N PHE A 225 -1.77 -4.42 -4.87
CA PHE A 225 -3.24 -4.41 -4.98
C PHE A 225 -3.90 -5.38 -4.01
N THR A 226 -3.53 -5.29 -2.74
CA THR A 226 -3.98 -6.23 -1.72
C THR A 226 -5.37 -5.91 -1.18
N GLN A 227 -5.78 -4.63 -1.24
CA GLN A 227 -7.07 -4.14 -0.76
C GLN A 227 -8.09 -4.05 -1.89
N GLU A 228 -9.38 -4.24 -1.57
CA GLU A 228 -10.45 -4.17 -2.56
C GLU A 228 -10.52 -2.80 -3.22
N GLU A 229 -10.29 -1.74 -2.45
CA GLU A 229 -10.34 -0.35 -2.89
C GLU A 229 -9.28 -0.05 -3.97
N SER A 230 -8.06 -0.54 -3.80
CA SER A 230 -6.99 -0.38 -4.81
C SER A 230 -7.27 -1.18 -6.08
N ARG A 231 -7.90 -2.35 -5.96
CA ARG A 231 -8.35 -3.17 -7.09
C ARG A 231 -9.48 -2.49 -7.87
N ILE A 232 -10.46 -1.90 -7.16
CA ILE A 232 -11.58 -1.16 -7.78
C ILE A 232 -11.02 0.01 -8.58
N ARG A 233 -10.19 0.84 -7.95
CA ARG A 233 -9.58 2.00 -8.60
C ARG A 233 -8.77 1.61 -9.85
N THR A 234 -7.92 0.61 -9.76
CA THR A 234 -7.09 0.16 -10.89
C THR A 234 -7.96 -0.32 -12.07
N ARG A 235 -9.11 -0.99 -11.79
CA ARG A 235 -10.09 -1.33 -12.85
C ARG A 235 -10.71 -0.09 -13.49
N LEU A 236 -11.05 0.93 -12.69
CA LEU A 236 -11.58 2.19 -13.20
C LEU A 236 -10.57 2.90 -14.10
N GLU A 237 -9.29 2.99 -13.70
CA GLU A 237 -8.23 3.53 -14.53
C GLU A 237 -8.08 2.79 -15.86
N GLN A 238 -8.21 1.47 -15.87
CA GLN A 238 -8.17 0.65 -17.08
C GLN A 238 -9.38 0.87 -17.98
N GLN A 239 -10.57 0.95 -17.39
CA GLN A 239 -11.82 1.10 -18.12
C GLN A 239 -11.94 2.49 -18.75
N TYR A 240 -11.61 3.53 -17.99
CA TYR A 240 -11.87 4.91 -18.38
C TYR A 240 -10.69 5.60 -19.08
N ARG A 241 -9.46 5.08 -18.95
CA ARG A 241 -8.26 5.66 -19.58
C ARG A 241 -8.12 7.18 -19.34
N PRO A 242 -8.09 7.63 -18.07
CA PRO A 242 -8.01 9.06 -17.80
C PRO A 242 -6.70 9.67 -18.29
N VAL A 243 -6.76 10.91 -18.77
CA VAL A 243 -5.57 11.69 -19.17
C VAL A 243 -4.88 12.33 -17.98
N ILE A 244 -5.61 12.48 -16.86
CA ILE A 244 -5.13 13.04 -15.61
C ILE A 244 -5.75 12.31 -14.43
N LEU A 245 -4.95 12.10 -13.38
CA LEU A 245 -5.37 11.63 -12.08
C LEU A 245 -5.16 12.79 -11.09
N HIS A 246 -6.26 13.38 -10.64
CA HIS A 246 -6.25 14.47 -9.66
C HIS A 246 -6.60 13.92 -8.28
N PHE A 247 -5.60 13.90 -7.41
CA PHE A 247 -5.72 13.46 -6.03
C PHE A 247 -5.73 14.64 -5.07
N MET A 248 -6.61 14.60 -4.09
CA MET A 248 -6.74 15.66 -3.11
C MET A 248 -6.36 15.14 -1.73
N HIS A 249 -5.30 15.67 -1.16
CA HIS A 249 -4.78 15.32 0.14
C HIS A 249 -4.71 16.50 1.10
N GLN A 250 -4.48 16.20 2.37
CA GLN A 250 -4.23 17.21 3.39
C GLN A 250 -2.95 16.90 4.20
N ALA A 251 -2.04 17.83 4.21
CA ALA A 251 -0.83 17.78 5.01
C ALA A 251 -1.06 18.17 6.48
N GLY A 252 -0.03 18.08 7.30
CA GLY A 252 -0.08 18.50 8.69
C GLY A 252 -0.47 19.98 8.87
N SER A 253 -1.15 20.33 9.97
CA SER A 253 -1.71 21.68 10.21
C SER A 253 -0.70 22.82 10.16
N ASN A 254 0.60 22.54 10.34
CA ASN A 254 1.70 23.53 10.24
C ASN A 254 2.45 23.48 8.88
N SER A 255 1.93 22.78 7.89
CA SER A 255 2.41 22.79 6.51
C SER A 255 2.08 24.11 5.81
N PRO A 256 2.63 24.45 4.65
CA PRO A 256 2.07 25.46 3.76
C PRO A 256 0.57 25.29 3.58
N ARG A 257 -0.15 26.35 3.30
CA ARG A 257 -1.61 26.23 3.18
C ARG A 257 -2.02 25.30 2.07
N MET A 258 -1.27 25.27 0.96
CA MET A 258 -1.40 24.28 -0.08
C MET A 258 -0.04 24.04 -0.74
N TRP A 259 0.29 22.77 -0.96
CA TRP A 259 1.36 22.37 -1.85
C TRP A 259 0.80 21.95 -3.21
N VAL A 260 1.50 22.35 -4.26
CA VAL A 260 1.22 21.97 -5.65
C VAL A 260 2.52 21.61 -6.37
N PRO A 261 2.50 20.86 -7.48
CA PRO A 261 3.69 20.60 -8.29
C PRO A 261 4.40 21.91 -8.73
N PRO A 262 5.72 21.88 -9.00
CA PRO A 262 6.60 20.70 -8.99
C PRO A 262 6.92 20.22 -7.57
N PHE A 263 7.09 18.89 -7.45
CA PHE A 263 7.50 18.24 -6.21
C PHE A 263 9.04 18.12 -6.09
N ASP A 264 9.54 17.44 -5.06
CA ASP A 264 10.98 17.30 -4.81
C ASP A 264 11.59 16.13 -5.61
N GLU A 265 12.90 16.10 -5.74
CA GLU A 265 13.68 15.07 -6.43
C GLU A 265 13.84 13.80 -5.56
N PRO A 266 14.08 12.62 -6.15
CA PRO A 266 14.25 12.35 -7.58
C PRO A 266 12.97 11.91 -8.29
N LEU A 267 12.96 12.09 -9.61
CA LEU A 267 11.95 11.51 -10.49
C LEU A 267 12.27 10.02 -10.78
N GLY A 268 11.24 9.18 -10.86
CA GLY A 268 11.36 7.80 -11.31
C GLY A 268 11.88 7.69 -12.75
N PRO A 269 12.81 6.77 -13.01
CA PRO A 269 13.49 6.71 -14.33
C PRO A 269 12.54 6.27 -15.46
N ASN A 270 11.46 5.56 -15.14
CA ASN A 270 10.54 4.95 -16.10
C ASN A 270 9.27 5.79 -16.35
N ILE A 271 9.22 7.02 -15.83
CA ILE A 271 8.10 7.95 -16.05
C ILE A 271 8.42 8.90 -17.20
N ASP A 272 7.53 8.98 -18.20
CA ASP A 272 7.70 9.91 -19.32
C ASP A 272 7.63 11.38 -18.86
N SER A 273 8.31 12.24 -19.57
CA SER A 273 8.39 13.68 -19.26
C SER A 273 7.08 14.45 -19.50
N ILE A 274 6.19 13.95 -20.37
CA ILE A 274 4.92 14.62 -20.70
C ILE A 274 4.00 14.70 -19.46
N PRO A 275 3.66 13.59 -18.79
CA PRO A 275 2.85 13.64 -17.57
C PRO A 275 3.39 14.56 -16.48
N ILE A 276 4.70 14.56 -16.29
CA ILE A 276 5.37 15.41 -15.27
C ILE A 276 5.31 16.89 -15.66
N SER A 277 5.61 17.23 -16.92
CA SER A 277 5.57 18.63 -17.34
C SER A 277 4.15 19.20 -17.31
N ALA A 278 3.15 18.42 -17.66
CA ALA A 278 1.75 18.82 -17.59
C ALA A 278 1.30 19.05 -16.13
N SER A 279 1.69 18.16 -15.19
CA SER A 279 1.41 18.34 -13.77
C SER A 279 2.07 19.61 -13.20
N ASN A 280 3.31 19.90 -13.60
CA ASN A 280 4.02 21.11 -13.17
C ASN A 280 3.36 22.38 -13.73
N ALA A 281 2.84 22.35 -14.94
CA ALA A 281 2.10 23.47 -15.53
C ALA A 281 0.81 23.75 -14.76
N LEU A 282 0.02 22.72 -14.44
CA LEU A 282 -1.19 22.84 -13.61
C LEU A 282 -0.87 23.41 -12.22
N GLY A 283 0.20 22.93 -11.59
CA GLY A 283 0.64 23.48 -10.30
C GLY A 283 0.92 24.99 -10.34
N ALA A 284 1.57 25.45 -11.43
CA ALA A 284 1.83 26.88 -11.64
C ALA A 284 0.55 27.67 -11.90
N GLU A 285 -0.41 27.13 -12.66
CA GLU A 285 -1.70 27.77 -12.91
C GLU A 285 -2.51 27.92 -11.62
N ILE A 286 -2.57 26.90 -10.77
CA ILE A 286 -3.27 26.95 -9.49
C ILE A 286 -2.60 27.96 -8.54
N ALA A 287 -1.27 27.96 -8.50
CA ALA A 287 -0.55 28.94 -7.68
C ALA A 287 -0.82 30.38 -8.16
N ASN A 288 -0.95 30.60 -9.47
CA ASN A 288 -1.33 31.89 -10.03
C ASN A 288 -2.77 32.27 -9.66
N ALA A 289 -3.73 31.32 -9.86
CA ALA A 289 -5.13 31.52 -9.53
C ALA A 289 -5.33 31.85 -8.03
N ALA A 290 -4.60 31.16 -7.16
CA ALA A 290 -4.61 31.45 -5.72
C ALA A 290 -4.12 32.87 -5.40
N ALA A 291 -3.04 33.32 -6.05
CA ALA A 291 -2.52 34.68 -5.87
C ALA A 291 -3.51 35.75 -6.36
N GLU A 292 -4.20 35.51 -7.49
CA GLU A 292 -5.24 36.40 -8.03
C GLU A 292 -6.47 36.45 -7.14
N ALA A 293 -6.84 35.33 -6.53
CA ALA A 293 -7.95 35.23 -5.57
C ALA A 293 -7.60 35.78 -4.17
N GLY A 294 -6.32 36.10 -3.91
CA GLY A 294 -5.86 36.56 -2.58
C GLY A 294 -5.80 35.44 -1.54
N LEU A 295 -5.56 34.18 -1.98
CA LEU A 295 -5.37 33.00 -1.14
C LEU A 295 -3.85 32.72 -0.94
N PRO A 296 -3.23 33.22 0.15
CA PRO A 296 -1.79 33.14 0.38
C PRO A 296 -1.37 31.77 0.90
N GLY A 297 -0.07 31.47 0.87
CA GLY A 297 0.51 30.27 1.49
C GLY A 297 0.58 29.07 0.57
N VAL A 298 0.36 29.24 -0.74
CA VAL A 298 0.65 28.20 -1.74
C VAL A 298 2.15 28.07 -1.92
N SER A 299 2.65 26.83 -1.97
CA SER A 299 4.07 26.52 -2.08
C SER A 299 4.33 25.38 -3.05
N THR A 300 5.50 25.39 -3.66
CA THR A 300 6.00 24.32 -4.53
C THR A 300 7.29 23.76 -3.97
N ASP A 301 7.75 22.62 -4.52
CA ASP A 301 9.07 22.05 -4.25
C ASP A 301 9.27 21.72 -2.76
N ASP A 302 8.31 21.02 -2.20
CA ASP A 302 8.34 20.49 -0.84
C ASP A 302 7.56 19.18 -0.80
N ALA A 303 7.99 18.23 -0.01
CA ALA A 303 7.38 17.03 0.50
C ALA A 303 7.45 15.74 -0.33
N TYR A 304 7.31 15.70 -1.64
CA TYR A 304 7.17 14.43 -2.37
C TYR A 304 8.28 14.19 -3.38
N GLY A 305 8.81 12.94 -3.43
CA GLY A 305 9.58 12.43 -4.54
C GLY A 305 8.77 11.38 -5.31
N ILE A 306 8.80 11.40 -6.63
CA ILE A 306 8.10 10.45 -7.51
C ILE A 306 9.12 9.45 -8.08
N PHE A 307 9.80 8.71 -7.20
CA PHE A 307 10.80 7.72 -7.62
C PHE A 307 10.19 6.30 -7.73
N TRP A 308 9.23 5.99 -6.91
CA TRP A 308 8.63 4.66 -6.78
C TRP A 308 7.09 4.74 -6.92
N ASN A 309 6.46 3.64 -7.27
CA ASN A 309 5.07 3.63 -7.73
C ASN A 309 4.07 2.96 -6.77
N ALA A 310 4.41 2.84 -5.48
CA ALA A 310 3.49 2.22 -4.52
C ALA A 310 2.52 3.20 -3.85
N ASP A 311 2.57 4.49 -4.19
CA ASP A 311 1.61 5.52 -3.75
C ASP A 311 0.49 5.76 -4.77
N VAL A 312 -0.32 6.81 -4.57
CA VAL A 312 -1.47 7.16 -5.44
C VAL A 312 -1.13 7.29 -6.92
N PHE A 313 0.13 7.46 -7.26
CA PHE A 313 0.57 7.55 -8.64
C PHE A 313 0.46 6.19 -9.36
N GLY A 314 0.80 5.11 -8.67
CA GLY A 314 0.54 3.75 -9.09
C GLY A 314 0.86 3.45 -10.55
N THR A 315 -0.11 2.90 -11.27
CA THR A 315 0.00 2.57 -12.71
C THR A 315 -0.29 3.74 -13.64
N GLY A 316 -0.79 4.86 -13.12
CA GLY A 316 -1.29 5.98 -13.90
C GLY A 316 -0.33 6.55 -14.96
N PRO A 317 0.91 6.95 -14.61
CA PRO A 317 1.86 7.51 -15.58
C PRO A 317 2.20 6.54 -16.71
N HIS A 318 2.24 5.25 -16.38
CA HIS A 318 2.53 4.16 -17.33
C HIS A 318 1.35 3.84 -18.26
N ARG A 319 0.17 4.43 -17.98
CA ARG A 319 -1.02 4.43 -18.84
C ARG A 319 -1.21 5.74 -19.61
N GLY A 320 -0.29 6.69 -19.42
CA GLY A 320 -0.36 8.00 -20.03
C GLY A 320 -1.06 9.07 -19.20
N ALA A 321 -1.54 8.78 -18.00
CA ALA A 321 -2.15 9.80 -17.16
C ALA A 321 -1.11 10.74 -16.54
N SER A 322 -1.38 12.04 -16.58
CA SER A 322 -0.65 13.02 -15.77
C SER A 322 -1.07 12.92 -14.31
N LEU A 323 -0.12 13.13 -13.42
CA LEU A 323 -0.33 13.00 -11.98
C LEU A 323 -0.43 14.37 -11.35
N PHE A 324 -1.59 14.71 -10.86
CA PHE A 324 -1.77 15.96 -10.15
C PHE A 324 -2.21 15.68 -8.71
N LEU A 325 -1.42 16.14 -7.76
CA LEU A 325 -1.68 16.07 -6.34
C LEU A 325 -1.62 17.47 -5.77
N HIS A 326 -2.61 17.86 -4.97
CA HIS A 326 -2.45 18.97 -4.06
C HIS A 326 -2.55 18.51 -2.59
N GLU A 327 -1.80 19.15 -1.73
CA GLU A 327 -1.85 18.93 -0.29
C GLU A 327 -2.26 20.21 0.42
N ILE A 328 -3.43 20.22 1.02
CA ILE A 328 -3.90 21.37 1.79
C ILE A 328 -3.64 21.13 3.27
N ALA A 329 -3.18 22.14 4.02
CA ALA A 329 -2.92 21.95 5.44
C ALA A 329 -4.19 21.60 6.21
N SER A 330 -4.13 20.61 7.09
CA SER A 330 -5.24 20.19 7.94
C SER A 330 -5.55 21.21 9.02
N VAL A 331 -6.72 21.11 9.60
CA VAL A 331 -7.15 21.80 10.83
C VAL A 331 -6.95 20.91 12.05
N ARG A 332 -7.41 21.32 13.24
CA ARG A 332 -7.31 20.53 14.47
C ARG A 332 -8.50 19.58 14.61
N ASP A 333 -8.25 18.38 15.12
CA ASP A 333 -9.30 17.40 15.44
C ASP A 333 -10.33 17.25 14.31
N LEU A 334 -9.88 17.03 13.10
CA LEU A 334 -10.64 16.90 11.85
C LEU A 334 -11.29 18.20 11.36
N ALA A 335 -12.09 18.90 12.17
CA ALA A 335 -12.92 20.01 11.71
C ALA A 335 -12.83 21.29 12.57
N LEU A 336 -11.96 21.33 13.59
CA LEU A 336 -11.84 22.47 14.48
C LEU A 336 -10.73 23.42 14.01
N PRO A 337 -10.88 24.75 14.21
CA PRO A 337 -9.85 25.69 13.81
C PRO A 337 -8.48 25.40 14.43
N PHE A 338 -7.42 25.60 13.67
CA PHE A 338 -6.05 25.45 14.10
C PHE A 338 -5.37 26.80 14.27
N SER A 339 -4.64 26.96 15.36
CA SER A 339 -3.76 28.10 15.63
C SER A 339 -2.53 27.64 16.39
N ASN A 340 -1.38 28.23 16.09
CA ASN A 340 -0.16 27.95 16.85
C ASN A 340 -0.25 28.48 18.27
N PRO A 341 0.25 27.74 19.29
CA PRO A 341 0.20 28.20 20.70
C PRO A 341 0.94 29.52 20.98
N ASP A 342 1.94 29.85 20.17
CA ASP A 342 2.72 31.08 20.27
C ASP A 342 2.11 32.26 19.47
N GLY A 343 0.98 32.03 18.79
CA GLY A 343 0.30 33.02 17.96
C GLY A 343 0.95 33.30 16.61
N SER A 344 1.99 32.55 16.23
CA SER A 344 2.55 32.66 14.89
C SER A 344 1.58 32.11 13.85
N PRO A 345 1.63 32.59 12.59
CA PRO A 345 0.81 32.04 11.52
C PRO A 345 1.09 30.54 11.30
N PRO A 346 0.05 29.70 11.18
CA PRO A 346 0.25 28.30 10.82
C PRO A 346 0.93 28.17 9.46
N GLY A 347 1.93 27.28 9.36
CA GLY A 347 2.67 27.03 8.12
C GLY A 347 3.46 28.26 7.62
N ALA A 348 3.87 29.15 8.54
CA ALA A 348 4.67 30.30 8.16
C ALA A 348 5.93 29.91 7.37
N ARG A 349 6.16 30.59 6.27
CA ARG A 349 7.32 30.42 5.38
C ARG A 349 7.90 31.80 5.05
N ASP A 350 9.20 31.82 4.72
CA ASP A 350 9.81 33.00 4.14
C ASP A 350 9.28 33.22 2.72
N ARG A 351 9.20 34.47 2.31
CA ARG A 351 8.86 34.80 0.93
C ARG A 351 10.00 34.42 -0.01
N THR A 352 9.74 33.48 -0.89
CA THR A 352 10.71 32.91 -1.86
C THR A 352 10.07 32.77 -3.24
N MET A 353 10.81 32.28 -4.22
CA MET A 353 10.26 31.90 -5.54
C MET A 353 9.34 30.69 -5.48
N ARG A 354 9.34 29.93 -4.37
CA ARG A 354 8.52 28.75 -4.14
C ARG A 354 7.28 29.05 -3.27
N THR A 355 7.39 30.06 -2.41
CA THR A 355 6.31 30.58 -1.57
C THR A 355 6.28 32.11 -1.76
N PHE A 356 5.70 32.55 -2.86
CA PHE A 356 5.77 33.98 -3.25
C PHE A 356 4.79 34.87 -2.49
N ASP A 357 3.76 34.31 -1.86
CA ASP A 357 2.79 34.98 -1.01
C ASP A 357 2.56 34.20 0.29
N PRO A 358 3.40 34.41 1.34
CA PRO A 358 3.31 33.68 2.60
C PRO A 358 2.01 33.95 3.36
N TYR A 359 1.46 32.90 4.00
CA TYR A 359 0.30 33.04 4.89
C TYR A 359 0.65 33.80 6.15
N THR A 360 -0.21 34.76 6.56
CA THR A 360 0.04 35.67 7.67
C THR A 360 -1.06 35.69 8.73
N GLU A 361 -2.16 35.00 8.55
CA GLU A 361 -3.23 34.91 9.54
C GLU A 361 -2.87 33.94 10.67
N SER A 362 -3.40 34.18 11.87
CA SER A 362 -3.08 33.37 13.06
C SER A 362 -3.94 32.13 13.21
N THR A 363 -4.95 31.94 12.37
CA THR A 363 -5.91 30.85 12.46
C THR A 363 -6.19 30.27 11.09
N TRP A 364 -6.31 28.92 11.01
CA TRP A 364 -6.66 28.17 9.82
C TRP A 364 -7.94 27.37 10.08
N THR A 365 -8.90 27.42 9.17
CA THR A 365 -10.25 26.87 9.35
C THR A 365 -10.62 25.85 8.26
N LEU A 366 -11.61 25.01 8.52
CA LEU A 366 -12.14 24.06 7.54
C LEU A 366 -12.76 24.80 6.32
N GLU A 367 -13.40 25.94 6.54
CA GLU A 367 -13.93 26.80 5.48
C GLU A 367 -12.84 27.22 4.49
N GLN A 368 -11.66 27.63 5.01
CA GLN A 368 -10.52 27.98 4.17
C GLN A 368 -10.00 26.76 3.38
N ILE A 369 -9.96 25.55 3.97
CA ILE A 369 -9.60 24.34 3.24
C ILE A 369 -10.53 24.12 2.03
N VAL A 370 -11.83 24.21 2.27
CA VAL A 370 -12.87 24.08 1.22
C VAL A 370 -12.67 25.11 0.10
N GLU A 371 -12.32 26.34 0.46
CA GLU A 371 -12.06 27.41 -0.53
C GLU A 371 -10.85 27.11 -1.42
N TYR A 372 -9.71 26.68 -0.82
CA TYR A 372 -8.51 26.31 -1.58
C TYR A 372 -8.74 25.06 -2.45
N ALA A 373 -9.46 24.06 -1.94
CA ALA A 373 -9.79 22.85 -2.67
C ALA A 373 -10.70 23.16 -3.89
N LYS A 374 -11.72 23.98 -3.73
CA LYS A 374 -12.59 24.41 -4.85
C LYS A 374 -11.79 25.18 -5.91
N LEU A 375 -10.92 26.11 -5.49
CA LEU A 375 -10.07 26.82 -6.44
C LEU A 375 -9.19 25.86 -7.24
N SER A 376 -8.55 24.91 -6.58
CA SER A 376 -7.71 23.91 -7.25
C SER A 376 -8.50 23.09 -8.25
N MET A 377 -9.66 22.51 -7.85
CA MET A 377 -10.52 21.74 -8.74
C MET A 377 -10.97 22.55 -9.97
N TYR A 378 -11.50 23.76 -9.77
CA TYR A 378 -12.01 24.56 -10.89
C TYR A 378 -10.88 24.98 -11.84
N THR A 379 -9.72 25.37 -11.32
CA THR A 379 -8.59 25.76 -12.17
C THR A 379 -8.09 24.59 -12.99
N ALA A 380 -7.95 23.41 -12.40
CA ALA A 380 -7.46 22.24 -13.12
C ALA A 380 -8.48 21.73 -14.15
N LEU A 381 -9.79 21.69 -13.81
CA LEU A 381 -10.84 21.29 -14.75
C LEU A 381 -10.91 22.24 -15.96
N ASP A 382 -10.86 23.53 -15.71
CA ASP A 382 -10.91 24.54 -16.79
C ASP A 382 -9.66 24.50 -17.69
N SER A 383 -8.48 24.27 -17.09
CA SER A 383 -7.22 24.13 -17.83
C SER A 383 -7.28 22.92 -18.78
N VAL A 384 -7.69 21.76 -18.29
CA VAL A 384 -7.79 20.55 -19.13
C VAL A 384 -8.89 20.66 -20.17
N ALA A 385 -10.03 21.27 -19.83
CA ALA A 385 -11.15 21.46 -20.76
C ALA A 385 -10.81 22.39 -21.93
N LYS A 386 -9.91 23.36 -21.74
CA LYS A 386 -9.49 24.29 -22.81
C LYS A 386 -8.64 23.66 -23.90
N ASP A 387 -7.84 22.67 -23.54
CA ASP A 387 -6.87 22.02 -24.42
C ASP A 387 -7.12 20.50 -24.47
N ALA A 388 -8.41 20.09 -24.47
CA ALA A 388 -8.86 18.70 -24.33
C ALA A 388 -8.27 17.73 -25.37
N ASP A 389 -8.18 18.15 -26.62
CA ASP A 389 -7.60 17.40 -27.72
C ASP A 389 -6.07 17.24 -27.59
N ASP A 390 -5.36 18.25 -27.11
CA ASP A 390 -3.93 18.16 -26.82
C ASP A 390 -3.67 17.20 -25.64
N TRP A 391 -4.50 17.20 -24.61
CA TRP A 391 -4.42 16.24 -23.51
C TRP A 391 -4.60 14.80 -24.00
N LEU A 392 -5.62 14.53 -24.83
CA LEU A 392 -5.82 13.19 -25.42
C LEU A 392 -4.62 12.77 -26.27
N PHE A 393 -4.17 13.64 -27.17
CA PHE A 393 -3.09 13.31 -28.08
C PHE A 393 -1.75 13.09 -27.32
N ASN A 394 -1.41 14.00 -26.43
CA ASN A 394 -0.12 13.94 -25.74
C ASN A 394 -0.08 12.77 -24.75
N ASN A 395 -1.10 12.64 -23.89
CA ASN A 395 -1.14 11.66 -22.83
C ASN A 395 -1.49 10.26 -23.33
N LEU A 396 -2.61 10.08 -24.04
CA LEU A 396 -2.98 8.73 -24.45
C LEU A 396 -2.17 8.26 -25.67
N TYR A 397 -2.00 9.10 -26.69
CA TYR A 397 -1.34 8.63 -27.89
C TYR A 397 0.18 8.63 -27.78
N GLN A 398 0.82 9.76 -27.39
CA GLN A 398 2.29 9.86 -27.40
C GLN A 398 2.92 9.08 -26.25
N VAL A 399 2.45 9.25 -25.01
CA VAL A 399 3.06 8.61 -23.81
C VAL A 399 2.96 7.09 -23.90
N ASN A 400 1.79 6.54 -24.27
CA ASN A 400 1.64 5.08 -24.32
C ASN A 400 2.55 4.42 -25.37
N ARG A 401 2.85 5.11 -26.48
CA ARG A 401 3.83 4.60 -27.45
C ARG A 401 5.25 4.59 -26.93
N LYS A 402 5.64 5.61 -26.17
CA LYS A 402 6.94 5.65 -25.49
C LYS A 402 7.01 4.61 -24.37
N ASN A 403 5.91 4.42 -23.60
CA ASN A 403 5.85 3.43 -22.55
C ASN A 403 5.90 1.99 -23.08
N MET A 404 5.54 1.76 -24.33
CA MET A 404 5.68 0.47 -24.99
C MET A 404 7.13 0.18 -25.45
N GLU A 405 7.91 1.21 -25.71
CA GLU A 405 9.29 1.11 -26.18
C GLU A 405 10.22 1.91 -25.25
N PRO A 406 10.37 1.50 -23.97
CA PRO A 406 11.20 2.25 -23.04
C PRO A 406 12.67 2.32 -23.50
N ASP A 407 13.28 3.48 -23.37
CA ASP A 407 14.65 3.73 -23.80
C ASP A 407 15.67 2.96 -22.94
N GLY A 408 16.36 1.98 -23.55
CA GLY A 408 17.53 1.32 -22.97
C GLY A 408 17.24 0.22 -21.94
N GLY A 409 15.99 -0.18 -21.72
CA GLY A 409 15.61 -1.34 -20.93
C GLY A 409 15.74 -2.67 -21.69
N PRO A 410 15.58 -3.84 -21.05
CA PRO A 410 15.55 -5.13 -21.69
C PRO A 410 14.29 -5.32 -22.54
N GLU A 411 14.38 -6.08 -23.63
CA GLU A 411 13.20 -6.39 -24.46
C GLU A 411 12.21 -7.33 -23.75
N THR A 412 12.69 -8.15 -22.81
CA THR A 412 11.89 -9.18 -22.15
C THR A 412 12.45 -9.51 -20.77
N TYR A 413 11.57 -9.65 -19.80
CA TYR A 413 11.88 -10.30 -18.52
C TYR A 413 11.44 -11.76 -18.57
N LEU A 414 12.38 -12.69 -18.32
CA LEU A 414 12.09 -14.11 -18.20
C LEU A 414 11.94 -14.50 -16.73
N VAL A 415 10.87 -15.22 -16.43
CA VAL A 415 10.73 -15.98 -15.18
C VAL A 415 10.94 -17.45 -15.53
N PRO A 416 12.17 -18.00 -15.36
CA PRO A 416 12.50 -19.36 -15.78
C PRO A 416 11.56 -20.40 -15.17
N ALA A 417 11.15 -21.41 -15.95
CA ALA A 417 10.37 -22.51 -15.42
C ALA A 417 11.12 -23.24 -14.28
N GLY A 418 10.37 -23.76 -13.33
CA GLY A 418 10.94 -24.43 -12.16
C GLY A 418 11.41 -23.48 -11.08
N GLN A 419 10.78 -22.31 -10.97
CA GLN A 419 10.94 -21.43 -9.81
C GLN A 419 10.78 -22.23 -8.52
N ARG A 420 11.50 -21.79 -7.51
CA ARG A 420 11.53 -22.43 -6.19
C ARG A 420 10.16 -22.38 -5.50
N ASP A 421 9.41 -21.28 -5.72
CA ASP A 421 8.08 -21.04 -5.17
C ASP A 421 7.03 -20.86 -6.28
N PRO A 422 6.18 -21.86 -6.54
CA PRO A 422 5.09 -21.72 -7.50
C PRO A 422 4.00 -20.75 -7.07
N PHE A 423 3.79 -20.55 -5.78
CA PHE A 423 2.82 -19.57 -5.27
C PHE A 423 3.25 -18.14 -5.58
N ALA A 424 4.55 -17.86 -5.45
CA ALA A 424 5.11 -16.58 -5.86
C ALA A 424 4.89 -16.30 -7.36
N VAL A 425 5.02 -17.33 -8.21
CA VAL A 425 4.72 -17.21 -9.64
C VAL A 425 3.26 -16.88 -9.88
N LYS A 426 2.34 -17.57 -9.17
CA LYS A 426 0.89 -17.28 -9.25
C LYS A 426 0.57 -15.86 -8.83
N GLN A 427 1.16 -15.38 -7.74
CA GLN A 427 0.96 -14.02 -7.26
C GLN A 427 1.55 -12.95 -8.19
N LEU A 428 2.71 -13.20 -8.81
CA LEU A 428 3.25 -12.28 -9.82
C LEU A 428 2.29 -12.12 -10.99
N VAL A 429 1.75 -13.23 -11.49
CA VAL A 429 0.80 -13.20 -12.61
C VAL A 429 -0.51 -12.52 -12.19
N GLU A 430 -1.01 -12.75 -10.96
CA GLU A 430 -2.18 -12.05 -10.43
C GLU A 430 -1.98 -10.53 -10.35
N ILE A 431 -0.85 -10.07 -9.82
CA ILE A 431 -0.48 -8.65 -9.77
C ILE A 431 -0.46 -8.06 -11.18
N PHE A 432 0.11 -8.78 -12.13
CA PHE A 432 0.20 -8.34 -13.52
C PHE A 432 -1.18 -8.32 -14.22
N ASP A 433 -2.03 -9.31 -13.97
CA ASP A 433 -3.42 -9.30 -14.46
C ASP A 433 -4.18 -8.05 -13.97
N ILE A 434 -4.06 -7.73 -12.67
CA ILE A 434 -4.70 -6.53 -12.07
C ILE A 434 -4.12 -5.25 -12.69
N ALA A 435 -2.80 -5.19 -12.89
CA ALA A 435 -2.15 -4.05 -13.51
C ALA A 435 -2.38 -3.96 -15.05
N GLY A 436 -2.93 -4.99 -15.69
CA GLY A 436 -3.15 -5.04 -17.14
C GLY A 436 -1.87 -5.33 -17.92
N VAL A 437 -0.89 -5.99 -17.29
CA VAL A 437 0.34 -6.47 -17.93
C VAL A 437 0.11 -7.84 -18.55
N GLU A 438 0.55 -7.99 -19.78
CA GLU A 438 0.45 -9.23 -20.54
C GLU A 438 1.59 -10.20 -20.21
N VAL A 439 1.26 -11.41 -19.76
CA VAL A 439 2.22 -12.47 -19.45
C VAL A 439 2.04 -13.65 -20.39
N ASP A 440 3.13 -14.04 -21.07
CA ASP A 440 3.14 -15.19 -21.96
C ASP A 440 3.90 -16.38 -21.35
N ARG A 441 3.39 -17.58 -21.53
CA ARG A 441 4.08 -18.83 -21.18
C ARG A 441 4.67 -19.49 -22.43
N ALA A 442 5.97 -19.78 -22.40
CA ALA A 442 6.65 -20.47 -23.48
C ALA A 442 6.20 -21.94 -23.57
N LEU A 443 5.70 -22.37 -24.73
CA LEU A 443 5.32 -23.75 -25.04
C LEU A 443 6.48 -24.59 -25.58
N SER A 444 7.63 -23.97 -25.77
CA SER A 444 8.87 -24.62 -26.25
C SER A 444 10.06 -23.93 -25.57
N THR A 445 11.27 -24.48 -25.80
CA THR A 445 12.51 -23.89 -25.29
C THR A 445 12.67 -22.45 -25.76
N VAL A 446 12.92 -21.53 -24.84
CA VAL A 446 13.33 -20.15 -25.10
C VAL A 446 14.84 -20.10 -25.28
N ARG A 447 15.34 -19.37 -26.27
CA ARG A 447 16.77 -19.18 -26.55
C ARG A 447 17.14 -17.69 -26.44
N VAL A 448 18.19 -17.43 -25.70
CA VAL A 448 18.81 -16.11 -25.58
C VAL A 448 20.31 -16.27 -25.81
N GLY A 449 20.78 -15.90 -26.99
CA GLY A 449 22.14 -16.16 -27.40
C GLY A 449 22.50 -17.64 -27.33
N ARG A 450 23.38 -18.04 -26.38
CA ARG A 450 23.77 -19.43 -26.11
C ARG A 450 23.02 -20.10 -24.97
N THR A 451 22.28 -19.33 -24.20
CA THR A 451 21.50 -19.83 -23.06
C THR A 451 20.14 -20.33 -23.51
N THR A 452 19.66 -21.37 -22.88
CA THR A 452 18.33 -21.93 -23.15
C THR A 452 17.54 -22.08 -21.86
N TYR A 453 16.26 -21.76 -21.93
CA TYR A 453 15.30 -21.93 -20.86
C TYR A 453 14.23 -22.92 -21.28
N PRO A 454 13.76 -23.79 -20.38
CA PRO A 454 12.80 -24.84 -20.76
C PRO A 454 11.41 -24.26 -21.10
N ALA A 455 10.56 -25.07 -21.73
CA ALA A 455 9.13 -24.79 -21.85
C ALA A 455 8.52 -24.59 -20.45
N GLY A 456 7.53 -23.73 -20.34
CA GLY A 456 6.95 -23.26 -19.06
C GLY A 456 7.61 -21.98 -18.50
N THR A 457 8.69 -21.48 -19.09
CA THR A 457 9.26 -20.18 -18.75
C THR A 457 8.26 -19.08 -19.09
N LEU A 458 8.00 -18.16 -18.16
CA LEU A 458 7.17 -16.99 -18.43
C LEU A 458 8.01 -15.92 -19.12
N MET A 459 7.38 -15.20 -20.01
CA MET A 459 7.94 -14.12 -20.80
C MET A 459 7.07 -12.88 -20.62
N ILE A 460 7.65 -11.83 -20.05
CA ILE A 460 7.01 -10.53 -19.87
C ILE A 460 7.74 -9.57 -20.79
N GLN A 461 7.12 -9.22 -21.91
CA GLN A 461 7.70 -8.33 -22.90
C GLN A 461 7.51 -6.88 -22.46
N THR A 462 8.51 -6.03 -22.69
CA THR A 462 8.40 -4.59 -22.45
C THR A 462 7.68 -3.88 -23.61
N GLN A 463 7.66 -4.48 -24.80
CA GLN A 463 6.88 -3.99 -25.94
C GLN A 463 5.39 -4.31 -25.79
N GLN A 464 4.77 -3.72 -24.77
CA GLN A 464 3.33 -3.80 -24.50
C GLN A 464 2.86 -2.50 -23.84
N PRO A 465 1.56 -2.21 -23.75
CA PRO A 465 1.04 -0.94 -23.21
C PRO A 465 1.57 -0.56 -21.83
N MET A 466 1.87 -1.54 -20.98
CA MET A 466 2.42 -1.35 -19.64
C MET A 466 3.94 -1.60 -19.56
N GLY A 467 4.67 -1.48 -20.68
CA GLY A 467 6.09 -1.82 -20.74
C GLY A 467 6.96 -1.07 -19.75
N SER A 468 6.77 0.24 -19.61
CA SER A 468 7.52 1.07 -18.66
C SER A 468 7.22 0.72 -17.19
N TRP A 469 6.00 0.26 -16.87
CA TRP A 469 5.67 -0.24 -15.54
C TRP A 469 6.30 -1.63 -15.29
N VAL A 470 6.39 -2.47 -16.32
CA VAL A 470 7.13 -3.76 -16.24
C VAL A 470 8.58 -3.51 -15.89
N ASP A 471 9.24 -2.54 -16.54
CA ASP A 471 10.60 -2.15 -16.20
C ASP A 471 10.68 -1.65 -14.77
N GLN A 472 9.80 -0.73 -14.36
CA GLN A 472 9.77 -0.16 -13.01
C GLN A 472 9.75 -1.23 -11.93
N VAL A 473 8.87 -2.24 -12.03
CA VAL A 473 8.68 -3.23 -10.96
C VAL A 473 9.55 -4.48 -11.07
N LEU A 474 10.34 -4.64 -12.14
CA LEU A 474 11.21 -5.80 -12.32
C LEU A 474 12.69 -5.47 -12.44
N GLU A 475 13.07 -4.22 -12.70
CA GLU A 475 14.47 -3.82 -12.73
C GLU A 475 15.09 -3.78 -11.33
N VAL A 476 16.41 -3.77 -11.27
CA VAL A 476 17.14 -3.49 -10.04
C VAL A 476 17.22 -1.98 -9.87
N ASP A 477 16.52 -1.46 -8.89
CA ASP A 477 16.46 -0.03 -8.64
C ASP A 477 17.82 0.54 -8.25
N GLN A 478 18.17 1.65 -8.89
CA GLN A 478 19.35 2.43 -8.59
C GLN A 478 18.91 3.84 -8.19
N TYR A 479 18.61 3.99 -6.90
CA TYR A 479 18.24 5.30 -6.39
C TYR A 479 19.42 6.27 -6.51
N PRO A 480 19.24 7.48 -7.06
CA PRO A 480 20.32 8.44 -7.25
C PRO A 480 21.02 8.79 -5.94
N ASP A 481 22.34 8.91 -5.99
CA ASP A 481 23.13 9.44 -4.87
C ASP A 481 22.61 10.82 -4.47
N GLN A 482 21.99 10.91 -3.30
CA GLN A 482 21.48 12.17 -2.77
C GLN A 482 22.64 13.06 -2.33
N ALA A 483 23.00 13.98 -3.20
CA ALA A 483 24.03 14.95 -2.89
C ALA A 483 23.56 15.84 -1.71
N ARG A 484 24.52 16.27 -0.88
CA ARG A 484 24.29 17.36 0.08
C ARG A 484 24.02 18.65 -0.68
N LYS A 485 23.07 19.48 -0.25
CA LYS A 485 22.86 20.84 -0.82
C LYS A 485 24.08 21.73 -0.71
N CYS A 486 25.00 21.45 0.22
CA CYS A 486 26.32 22.07 0.37
C CYS A 486 27.28 21.11 1.09
N ALA A 487 28.58 21.40 1.10
CA ALA A 487 29.61 20.53 1.67
C ALA A 487 29.37 20.16 3.14
N ASP A 488 28.79 21.08 3.92
CA ASP A 488 28.51 20.91 5.36
C ASP A 488 27.02 20.66 5.66
N CYS A 489 26.16 20.52 4.62
CA CYS A 489 24.75 20.24 4.82
C CYS A 489 24.55 18.75 5.13
N PRO A 490 23.46 18.38 5.84
CA PRO A 490 23.04 16.99 5.99
C PRO A 490 22.81 16.31 4.62
N LEU A 491 22.90 14.99 4.60
CA LEU A 491 22.46 14.22 3.44
C LEU A 491 20.96 14.46 3.22
N ILE A 492 20.58 14.64 1.95
CA ILE A 492 19.18 14.62 1.57
C ILE A 492 18.75 13.16 1.61
N MET A 493 17.81 12.85 2.50
CA MET A 493 17.31 11.49 2.66
C MET A 493 16.22 11.20 1.63
N PRO A 494 16.09 9.96 1.13
CA PRO A 494 14.92 9.56 0.36
C PRO A 494 13.62 9.89 1.11
N TYR A 495 12.64 10.40 0.36
CA TYR A 495 11.33 10.73 0.91
C TYR A 495 10.62 9.50 1.48
N SER A 496 10.66 8.38 0.74
CA SER A 496 9.99 7.14 1.10
C SER A 496 10.90 5.94 0.79
N GLU A 497 10.33 4.85 0.32
CA GLU A 497 11.02 3.64 -0.10
C GLU A 497 11.84 3.88 -1.38
N THR A 498 12.85 3.06 -1.60
CA THR A 498 13.81 3.27 -2.68
C THR A 498 13.86 2.12 -3.67
N THR A 499 12.99 1.14 -3.51
CA THR A 499 12.87 -0.03 -4.40
C THR A 499 11.45 -0.61 -4.35
N ASP A 500 11.00 -1.11 -5.49
CA ASP A 500 9.72 -1.82 -5.65
C ASP A 500 9.84 -3.12 -6.47
N ASN A 501 11.06 -3.70 -6.54
CA ASN A 501 11.36 -4.90 -7.32
C ASN A 501 10.52 -6.13 -6.90
N LEU A 502 9.43 -6.40 -7.62
CA LEU A 502 8.51 -7.52 -7.36
C LEU A 502 9.20 -8.88 -7.42
N GLY A 503 10.17 -9.07 -8.31
CA GLY A 503 10.91 -10.32 -8.42
C GLY A 503 11.58 -10.69 -7.10
N MET A 504 12.32 -9.76 -6.49
CA MET A 504 13.01 -9.96 -5.23
C MET A 504 12.04 -10.05 -4.05
N LEU A 505 11.01 -9.22 -4.02
CA LEU A 505 10.01 -9.20 -2.95
C LEU A 505 9.20 -10.51 -2.87
N LEU A 506 8.86 -11.09 -4.03
CA LEU A 506 8.15 -12.36 -4.12
C LEU A 506 9.06 -13.60 -4.03
N GLY A 507 10.39 -13.45 -4.12
CA GLY A 507 11.31 -14.59 -4.07
C GLY A 507 11.52 -15.29 -5.42
N LEU A 508 11.35 -14.56 -6.51
CA LEU A 508 11.47 -15.06 -7.88
C LEU A 508 12.81 -14.68 -8.51
N THR A 509 13.39 -15.61 -9.24
CA THR A 509 14.49 -15.31 -10.15
C THR A 509 13.93 -14.76 -11.45
N VAL A 510 14.18 -13.50 -11.71
CA VAL A 510 13.80 -12.80 -12.95
C VAL A 510 15.08 -12.49 -13.73
N GLN A 511 15.05 -12.69 -15.05
CA GLN A 511 16.20 -12.49 -15.92
C GLN A 511 15.85 -11.47 -17.00
N PRO A 512 16.39 -10.24 -16.93
CA PRO A 512 16.30 -9.29 -18.05
C PRO A 512 17.11 -9.81 -19.22
N VAL A 513 16.54 -9.79 -20.42
CA VAL A 513 17.18 -10.30 -21.63
C VAL A 513 16.75 -9.51 -22.88
N ASP A 514 17.66 -9.45 -23.83
CA ASP A 514 17.39 -9.00 -25.19
C ASP A 514 17.30 -10.20 -26.13
N ASP A 515 16.59 -10.03 -27.24
CA ASP A 515 16.51 -11.02 -28.35
C ASP A 515 16.12 -12.45 -27.90
N ALA A 516 15.10 -12.53 -27.01
CA ALA A 516 14.52 -13.81 -26.59
C ALA A 516 13.74 -14.46 -27.73
N ARG A 517 14.10 -15.70 -28.10
CA ARG A 517 13.47 -16.42 -29.21
C ARG A 517 12.78 -17.67 -28.74
N VAL A 518 11.51 -17.77 -29.07
CA VAL A 518 10.65 -18.91 -28.77
C VAL A 518 9.81 -19.27 -30.00
N ALA A 519 9.50 -20.54 -30.21
CA ALA A 519 8.68 -20.96 -31.34
C ALA A 519 7.18 -20.72 -31.12
N ARG A 520 6.70 -20.85 -29.89
CA ARG A 520 5.29 -20.71 -29.52
C ARG A 520 5.16 -20.26 -28.06
N THR A 521 4.25 -19.35 -27.84
CA THR A 521 3.77 -18.93 -26.53
C THR A 521 2.27 -19.05 -26.42
N GLU A 522 1.74 -18.95 -25.21
CA GLU A 522 0.33 -18.75 -24.92
C GLU A 522 0.21 -17.67 -23.85
N ARG A 523 -0.78 -16.80 -23.98
CA ARG A 523 -1.15 -15.84 -22.95
C ARG A 523 -1.74 -16.60 -21.76
N ILE A 524 -1.34 -16.21 -20.55
CA ILE A 524 -1.82 -16.81 -19.30
C ILE A 524 -2.33 -15.77 -18.31
N THR A 525 -3.18 -16.23 -17.40
CA THR A 525 -3.64 -15.55 -16.21
C THR A 525 -3.21 -16.29 -14.96
N ALA A 526 -3.47 -15.76 -13.77
CA ALA A 526 -3.16 -16.42 -12.50
C ALA A 526 -3.86 -17.80 -12.36
N GLU A 527 -5.03 -17.99 -12.99
CA GLU A 527 -5.77 -19.27 -12.99
C GLU A 527 -5.02 -20.38 -13.74
N ASP A 528 -4.17 -20.03 -14.69
CA ASP A 528 -3.36 -20.99 -15.48
C ASP A 528 -2.12 -21.49 -14.72
N VAL A 529 -1.80 -20.88 -13.56
CA VAL A 529 -0.69 -21.31 -12.70
C VAL A 529 -1.21 -22.32 -11.69
N THR A 530 -1.11 -23.60 -12.02
CA THR A 530 -1.67 -24.71 -11.25
C THR A 530 -0.62 -25.75 -10.88
N ALA A 531 -0.87 -26.49 -9.79
CA ALA A 531 -0.11 -27.68 -9.42
C ALA A 531 -0.67 -28.95 -10.08
N PRO A 532 0.15 -30.03 -10.17
CA PRO A 532 -0.36 -31.36 -10.47
C PRO A 532 -1.37 -31.83 -9.42
N ALA A 533 -2.37 -32.61 -9.83
CA ALA A 533 -3.36 -33.17 -8.93
C ALA A 533 -2.70 -33.94 -7.77
N VAL A 534 -3.22 -33.76 -6.56
CA VAL A 534 -2.71 -34.44 -5.37
C VAL A 534 -2.86 -35.94 -5.50
N PRO A 535 -1.76 -36.72 -5.36
CA PRO A 535 -1.80 -38.17 -5.56
C PRO A 535 -2.72 -38.88 -4.57
N ASN A 536 -3.13 -40.12 -4.90
CA ASN A 536 -3.82 -40.96 -3.96
C ASN A 536 -2.91 -41.32 -2.77
N PRO A 537 -3.47 -41.46 -1.55
CA PRO A 537 -2.68 -41.76 -0.36
C PRO A 537 -1.98 -43.11 -0.50
N PRO A 538 -0.66 -43.19 -0.23
CA PRO A 538 0.05 -44.49 -0.20
C PRO A 538 -0.35 -45.27 1.07
N ALA A 539 -0.44 -46.62 0.94
CA ALA A 539 -0.98 -47.48 2.00
C ALA A 539 -0.20 -47.42 3.32
N ASN A 540 1.12 -47.19 3.32
CA ASN A 540 1.99 -47.17 4.49
C ASN A 540 2.96 -45.97 4.48
N GLY A 541 2.62 -44.93 3.75
CA GLY A 541 3.52 -43.80 3.53
C GLY A 541 2.98 -42.47 4.09
N ALA A 542 3.45 -41.40 3.49
CA ALA A 542 3.07 -40.04 3.84
C ALA A 542 2.95 -39.15 2.61
N TYR A 543 2.24 -38.04 2.71
CA TYR A 543 2.37 -36.92 1.81
C TYR A 543 3.58 -36.08 2.17
N LEU A 544 4.23 -35.52 1.17
CA LEU A 544 5.37 -34.63 1.30
C LEU A 544 5.10 -33.31 0.58
N VAL A 545 5.32 -32.19 1.30
CA VAL A 545 5.28 -30.84 0.70
C VAL A 545 6.59 -30.14 0.99
N ARG A 546 7.27 -29.61 -0.03
CA ARG A 546 8.55 -28.91 0.13
C ARG A 546 8.37 -27.59 0.88
N PRO A 547 9.36 -27.16 1.69
CA PRO A 547 9.24 -25.94 2.51
C PRO A 547 9.58 -24.66 1.74
N THR A 548 9.74 -24.74 0.41
CA THR A 548 10.35 -23.70 -0.42
C THR A 548 9.42 -22.51 -0.77
N SER A 549 8.21 -22.51 -0.23
CA SER A 549 7.18 -21.51 -0.50
C SER A 549 6.69 -20.85 0.80
N TYR A 550 6.47 -19.56 0.75
CA TYR A 550 5.72 -18.88 1.82
C TYR A 550 4.22 -19.25 1.82
N GLY A 551 3.67 -19.76 0.71
CA GLY A 551 2.35 -20.38 0.64
C GLY A 551 2.21 -21.67 1.47
N LEU A 552 3.33 -22.21 2.00
CA LEU A 552 3.30 -23.33 2.94
C LEU A 552 2.48 -23.02 4.20
N THR A 553 2.34 -21.74 4.53
CA THR A 553 1.52 -21.27 5.66
C THR A 553 0.06 -21.66 5.47
N HIS A 554 -0.52 -21.48 4.27
CA HIS A 554 -1.87 -21.95 3.94
C HIS A 554 -2.00 -23.46 4.12
N VAL A 555 -0.97 -24.22 3.66
CA VAL A 555 -0.98 -25.68 3.80
C VAL A 555 -1.02 -26.10 5.26
N ILE A 556 -0.21 -25.46 6.11
CA ILE A 556 -0.16 -25.77 7.55
C ILE A 556 -1.49 -25.38 8.21
N ALA A 557 -2.01 -24.18 7.93
CA ALA A 557 -3.24 -23.68 8.49
C ALA A 557 -4.43 -24.58 8.15
N GLY A 558 -4.64 -24.93 6.87
CA GLY A 558 -5.72 -25.81 6.45
C GLY A 558 -5.61 -27.22 7.02
N LEU A 559 -4.41 -27.81 7.09
CA LEU A 559 -4.21 -29.09 7.75
C LEU A 559 -4.55 -29.04 9.24
N GLN A 560 -4.23 -27.95 9.94
CA GLN A 560 -4.55 -27.78 11.37
C GLN A 560 -6.02 -27.54 11.61
N GLU A 561 -6.71 -26.81 10.73
CA GLU A 561 -8.16 -26.60 10.77
C GLU A 561 -8.91 -27.95 10.67
N ASP A 562 -8.47 -28.82 9.77
CA ASP A 562 -9.01 -30.18 9.60
C ASP A 562 -8.53 -31.19 10.67
N GLY A 563 -7.75 -30.74 11.65
CA GLY A 563 -7.19 -31.59 12.71
C GLY A 563 -6.18 -32.61 12.22
N VAL A 564 -5.57 -32.40 11.04
CA VAL A 564 -4.57 -33.28 10.48
C VAL A 564 -3.20 -33.00 11.12
N PRO A 565 -2.53 -34.02 11.69
CA PRO A 565 -1.19 -33.83 12.26
C PRO A 565 -0.15 -33.48 11.19
N VAL A 566 0.74 -32.56 11.50
CA VAL A 566 1.80 -32.10 10.62
C VAL A 566 3.17 -32.32 11.27
N PHE A 567 4.07 -32.96 10.55
CA PHE A 567 5.46 -33.14 10.96
C PHE A 567 6.37 -32.38 10.00
N ARG A 568 7.45 -31.82 10.49
CA ARG A 568 8.47 -31.16 9.67
C ARG A 568 9.79 -31.89 9.81
N ALA A 569 10.40 -32.29 8.68
CA ALA A 569 11.68 -32.94 8.68
C ALA A 569 12.77 -32.04 9.29
N ALA A 570 13.49 -32.53 10.32
CA ALA A 570 14.55 -31.78 10.98
C ALA A 570 15.90 -31.83 10.24
N ALA A 571 16.01 -32.70 9.23
CA ALA A 571 17.20 -32.84 8.40
C ALA A 571 16.82 -33.23 6.98
N ALA A 572 17.75 -33.05 6.04
CA ALA A 572 17.56 -33.51 4.67
C ALA A 572 17.43 -35.04 4.59
N PHE A 573 16.60 -35.53 3.68
CA PHE A 573 16.38 -36.95 3.45
C PHE A 573 16.13 -37.28 1.98
N GLN A 574 16.11 -38.58 1.66
CA GLN A 574 15.79 -39.07 0.32
C GLN A 574 14.48 -39.88 0.36
N SER A 575 13.58 -39.67 -0.60
CA SER A 575 12.38 -40.46 -0.78
C SER A 575 12.02 -40.59 -2.26
N ALA A 576 11.67 -41.79 -2.72
CA ALA A 576 11.28 -42.07 -4.10
C ALA A 576 12.26 -41.55 -5.17
N GLY A 577 13.58 -41.48 -4.83
CA GLY A 577 14.63 -40.99 -5.74
C GLY A 577 14.80 -39.46 -5.79
N ALA A 578 14.02 -38.72 -5.00
CA ALA A 578 14.14 -37.28 -4.84
C ALA A 578 14.75 -36.89 -3.49
N ALA A 579 15.55 -35.81 -3.47
CA ALA A 579 16.07 -35.19 -2.26
C ALA A 579 15.05 -34.19 -1.70
N TYR A 580 14.92 -34.16 -0.38
CA TYR A 580 14.07 -33.25 0.37
C TYR A 580 14.90 -32.52 1.43
N GLU A 581 14.65 -31.25 1.58
CA GLU A 581 15.35 -30.36 2.50
C GLU A 581 14.73 -30.35 3.92
N PRO A 582 15.45 -29.85 4.93
CA PRO A 582 14.89 -29.62 6.25
C PRO A 582 13.65 -28.72 6.16
N GLY A 583 12.65 -28.94 7.02
CA GLY A 583 11.39 -28.22 6.98
C GLY A 583 10.32 -28.81 6.06
N THR A 584 10.66 -29.81 5.21
CA THR A 584 9.66 -30.53 4.39
C THR A 584 8.54 -31.08 5.28
N LEU A 585 7.26 -30.81 4.90
CA LEU A 585 6.12 -31.37 5.61
C LEU A 585 6.03 -32.87 5.34
N ILE A 586 5.77 -33.63 6.37
CA ILE A 586 5.45 -35.06 6.37
C ILE A 586 4.06 -35.21 6.98
N VAL A 587 3.07 -35.52 6.15
CA VAL A 587 1.65 -35.54 6.54
C VAL A 587 1.11 -36.95 6.42
N PRO A 588 0.35 -37.47 7.42
CA PRO A 588 -0.25 -38.82 7.36
C PRO A 588 -1.07 -39.01 6.08
N ALA A 589 -0.96 -40.18 5.46
CA ALA A 589 -1.64 -40.48 4.20
C ALA A 589 -3.12 -40.88 4.43
N THR A 590 -3.94 -39.90 4.88
CA THR A 590 -5.38 -40.07 5.16
C THR A 590 -6.24 -39.39 4.11
N ALA A 591 -7.53 -39.70 4.06
CA ALA A 591 -8.49 -39.02 3.18
C ALA A 591 -8.65 -37.54 3.55
N ALA A 592 -8.74 -37.20 4.85
CA ALA A 592 -8.81 -35.82 5.31
C ALA A 592 -7.57 -35.03 4.87
N ALA A 593 -6.36 -35.57 5.12
CA ALA A 593 -5.13 -34.92 4.66
C ALA A 593 -5.12 -34.67 3.14
N ARG A 594 -5.65 -35.62 2.34
CA ARG A 594 -5.73 -35.44 0.89
C ARG A 594 -6.65 -34.29 0.51
N THR A 595 -7.82 -34.16 1.16
CA THR A 595 -8.77 -33.08 0.90
C THR A 595 -8.12 -31.73 1.22
N ALA A 596 -7.61 -31.52 2.43
CA ALA A 596 -6.96 -30.27 2.83
C ALA A 596 -5.76 -29.92 1.92
N LEU A 597 -4.93 -30.93 1.55
CA LEU A 597 -3.81 -30.73 0.63
C LEU A 597 -4.27 -30.39 -0.79
N THR A 598 -5.44 -30.89 -1.24
CA THR A 598 -5.98 -30.55 -2.56
C THR A 598 -6.41 -29.08 -2.58
N GLU A 599 -7.19 -28.64 -1.60
CA GLU A 599 -7.65 -27.27 -1.48
C GLU A 599 -6.46 -26.29 -1.35
N ALA A 600 -5.50 -26.60 -0.50
CA ALA A 600 -4.29 -25.78 -0.36
C ALA A 600 -3.43 -25.77 -1.65
N SER A 601 -3.36 -26.87 -2.38
CA SER A 601 -2.61 -26.97 -3.65
C SER A 601 -3.28 -26.18 -4.78
N GLU A 602 -4.61 -26.15 -4.84
CA GLU A 602 -5.38 -25.33 -5.80
C GLU A 602 -5.17 -23.83 -5.53
N LEU A 603 -5.18 -23.44 -4.24
CA LEU A 603 -4.92 -22.06 -3.84
C LEU A 603 -3.48 -21.61 -4.16
N THR A 604 -2.49 -22.44 -3.81
CA THR A 604 -1.08 -22.04 -3.77
C THR A 604 -0.26 -22.52 -4.95
N ALA A 605 -0.80 -23.35 -5.83
CA ALA A 605 -0.08 -24.06 -6.88
C ALA A 605 1.10 -24.94 -6.36
N LEU A 606 1.13 -25.28 -5.06
CA LEU A 606 2.19 -26.08 -4.46
C LEU A 606 2.04 -27.56 -4.80
N PRO A 607 3.09 -28.21 -5.35
CA PRO A 607 3.08 -29.63 -5.65
C PRO A 607 3.09 -30.49 -4.37
N VAL A 608 2.17 -31.41 -4.29
CA VAL A 608 2.14 -32.45 -3.24
C VAL A 608 2.67 -33.75 -3.83
N THR A 609 3.63 -34.37 -3.16
CA THR A 609 4.20 -35.66 -3.54
C THR A 609 3.91 -36.71 -2.46
N THR A 610 4.24 -37.98 -2.73
CA THR A 610 4.06 -39.05 -1.77
C THR A 610 5.38 -39.79 -1.51
N ALA A 611 5.58 -40.20 -0.25
CA ALA A 611 6.58 -41.16 0.15
C ALA A 611 5.93 -42.53 0.28
N PRO A 612 6.45 -43.60 -0.37
CA PRO A 612 5.88 -44.97 -0.26
C PRO A 612 5.92 -45.49 1.18
N GLN A 613 6.85 -45.01 1.99
CA GLN A 613 7.01 -45.29 3.39
C GLN A 613 7.32 -43.99 4.12
N VAL A 614 6.93 -43.84 5.36
CA VAL A 614 7.30 -42.67 6.19
C VAL A 614 8.83 -42.56 6.24
N PRO A 615 9.42 -41.39 5.91
CA PRO A 615 10.86 -41.20 5.91
C PRO A 615 11.50 -41.46 7.28
N ALA A 616 12.65 -42.13 7.32
CA ALA A 616 13.42 -42.36 8.54
C ALA A 616 14.31 -41.14 8.84
N VAL A 617 13.69 -40.05 9.24
CA VAL A 617 14.34 -38.76 9.56
C VAL A 617 13.79 -38.22 10.90
N GLY A 618 14.62 -37.52 11.69
CA GLY A 618 14.14 -36.77 12.83
C GLY A 618 13.16 -35.66 12.36
N ALA A 619 12.12 -35.42 13.13
CA ALA A 619 11.11 -34.45 12.75
C ALA A 619 10.70 -33.56 13.96
N LEU A 620 10.03 -32.47 13.65
CA LEU A 620 9.29 -31.65 14.59
C LEU A 620 7.79 -31.89 14.36
N GLU A 621 7.09 -32.41 15.34
CA GLU A 621 5.62 -32.49 15.32
C GLU A 621 5.06 -31.12 15.69
N LEU A 622 4.34 -30.47 14.78
CA LEU A 622 3.72 -29.19 15.03
C LEU A 622 2.58 -29.35 16.05
N LYS A 623 2.42 -28.39 16.92
CA LYS A 623 1.33 -28.38 17.89
C LYS A 623 0.01 -28.28 17.15
N ALA A 624 -0.91 -29.20 17.40
CA ALA A 624 -2.22 -29.19 16.76
C ALA A 624 -3.03 -27.95 17.17
N GLY A 625 -3.66 -27.28 16.19
CA GLY A 625 -4.45 -26.08 16.43
C GLY A 625 -3.68 -24.95 17.11
N THR A 626 -2.42 -24.73 16.71
CA THR A 626 -1.56 -23.67 17.29
C THR A 626 -2.33 -22.35 17.40
N ARG A 627 -2.48 -21.81 18.61
CA ARG A 627 -3.13 -20.54 18.89
C ARG A 627 -2.13 -19.40 18.92
N ILE A 628 -2.32 -18.44 18.04
CA ILE A 628 -1.41 -17.33 17.84
C ILE A 628 -2.00 -16.07 18.48
N GLY A 629 -1.28 -15.45 19.41
CA GLY A 629 -1.58 -14.10 19.89
C GLY A 629 -0.89 -13.06 19.03
N LEU A 630 -1.59 -12.01 18.61
CA LEU A 630 -1.00 -10.87 17.92
C LEU A 630 -1.05 -9.63 18.80
N ILE A 631 0.09 -9.16 19.30
CA ILE A 631 0.20 -7.88 20.00
C ILE A 631 0.37 -6.77 18.98
N ARG A 632 -0.66 -5.94 18.82
CA ARG A 632 -0.61 -4.66 18.09
C ARG A 632 -0.98 -3.51 19.03
N GLY A 633 -0.79 -2.29 18.68
CA GLY A 633 -1.32 -1.12 19.39
C GLY A 633 -2.46 -0.50 18.59
N ALA A 634 -3.26 0.34 19.20
CA ALA A 634 -4.19 1.18 18.48
C ALA A 634 -3.44 2.06 17.44
N ASN A 635 -4.05 2.33 16.31
CA ASN A 635 -3.48 3.08 15.18
C ASN A 635 -2.04 2.62 14.82
N ASN A 636 -1.87 1.32 14.70
CA ASN A 636 -0.60 0.69 14.32
C ASN A 636 -0.71 0.07 12.92
N MET A 637 -0.33 0.80 11.88
CA MET A 637 -0.36 0.32 10.50
C MET A 637 0.41 -0.99 10.28
N PRO A 638 1.67 -1.17 10.76
CA PRO A 638 2.34 -2.47 10.65
C PRO A 638 1.60 -3.62 11.33
N GLY A 639 0.90 -3.34 12.44
CA GLY A 639 0.03 -4.32 13.09
C GLY A 639 -1.20 -4.68 12.25
N GLY A 640 -1.78 -3.70 11.58
CA GLY A 640 -2.88 -3.92 10.64
C GLY A 640 -2.47 -4.73 9.40
N TRP A 641 -1.30 -4.47 8.83
CA TRP A 641 -0.72 -5.30 7.76
C TRP A 641 -0.50 -6.75 8.20
N LEU A 642 -0.13 -6.96 9.48
CA LEU A 642 -0.03 -8.32 10.02
C LEU A 642 -1.39 -9.00 10.17
N LEU A 643 -2.46 -8.25 10.50
CA LEU A 643 -3.84 -8.79 10.46
C LEU A 643 -4.20 -9.25 9.05
N TRP A 644 -3.90 -8.42 8.04
CA TRP A 644 -4.14 -8.79 6.65
C TRP A 644 -3.38 -10.07 6.25
N LEU A 645 -2.10 -10.20 6.63
CA LEU A 645 -1.31 -11.40 6.38
C LEU A 645 -1.90 -12.62 7.12
N ALA A 646 -2.34 -12.43 8.38
CA ALA A 646 -2.91 -13.50 9.19
C ALA A 646 -4.24 -14.01 8.60
N ASP A 647 -5.15 -13.10 8.21
CA ASP A 647 -6.40 -13.44 7.54
C ASP A 647 -6.13 -14.11 6.18
N THR A 648 -5.25 -13.51 5.35
CA THR A 648 -4.90 -14.04 4.03
C THR A 648 -4.34 -15.45 4.10
N TYR A 649 -3.47 -15.75 5.06
CA TYR A 649 -2.85 -17.08 5.21
C TYR A 649 -3.67 -18.06 6.07
N GLY A 650 -4.83 -17.66 6.58
CA GLY A 650 -5.71 -18.51 7.39
C GLY A 650 -5.09 -18.90 8.74
N LEU A 651 -4.37 -17.99 9.40
CA LEU A 651 -3.81 -18.26 10.72
C LEU A 651 -4.90 -18.35 11.78
N ASN A 652 -4.76 -19.31 12.72
CA ASN A 652 -5.59 -19.35 13.93
C ASN A 652 -5.05 -18.34 14.94
N TYR A 653 -5.49 -17.08 14.84
CA TYR A 653 -4.96 -15.98 15.64
C TYR A 653 -6.07 -15.19 16.36
N GLU A 654 -5.66 -14.52 17.42
CA GLU A 654 -6.46 -13.51 18.13
C GLU A 654 -5.57 -12.29 18.43
N VAL A 655 -6.15 -11.09 18.39
CA VAL A 655 -5.47 -9.89 18.90
C VAL A 655 -5.38 -9.99 20.41
N VAL A 656 -4.17 -9.84 20.95
CA VAL A 656 -3.97 -9.89 22.42
C VAL A 656 -4.48 -8.57 23.00
N GLU A 657 -5.60 -8.64 23.67
CA GLU A 657 -6.21 -7.51 24.36
C GLU A 657 -5.60 -7.29 25.75
N ALA A 658 -5.86 -6.12 26.33
CA ALA A 658 -5.33 -5.78 27.66
C ALA A 658 -5.75 -6.77 28.76
N ASP A 659 -6.95 -7.38 28.66
CA ASP A 659 -7.45 -8.39 29.61
C ASP A 659 -6.76 -9.74 29.48
N ASP A 660 -6.26 -10.10 28.30
CA ASP A 660 -5.58 -11.35 28.03
C ASP A 660 -4.24 -11.48 28.78
N TYR A 661 -3.63 -10.35 29.16
CA TYR A 661 -2.39 -10.38 29.96
C TYR A 661 -2.55 -11.06 31.33
N ALA A 662 -3.80 -11.27 31.78
CA ALA A 662 -4.11 -12.08 32.97
C ALA A 662 -4.01 -13.59 32.70
N ASN A 663 -4.06 -14.05 31.45
CA ASN A 663 -4.05 -15.47 31.05
C ASN A 663 -3.38 -15.68 29.69
N LEU A 664 -2.15 -15.28 29.55
CA LEU A 664 -1.37 -15.49 28.30
C LEU A 664 -1.15 -16.97 27.95
N ALA A 665 -1.34 -17.88 28.90
CA ALA A 665 -1.24 -19.33 28.69
C ALA A 665 -2.29 -19.89 27.68
N GLN A 666 -3.29 -19.10 27.30
CA GLN A 666 -4.19 -19.46 26.21
C GLN A 666 -3.51 -19.45 24.84
N PHE A 667 -2.40 -18.71 24.65
CA PHE A 667 -1.64 -18.67 23.43
C PHE A 667 -0.44 -19.63 23.47
N ASP A 668 -0.13 -20.21 22.34
CA ASP A 668 1.04 -21.10 22.14
C ASP A 668 2.24 -20.33 21.63
N THR A 669 1.95 -19.27 20.88
CA THR A 669 2.93 -18.34 20.33
C THR A 669 2.34 -16.94 20.31
N ILE A 670 3.18 -15.92 20.49
CA ILE A 670 2.76 -14.51 20.39
C ILE A 670 3.69 -13.80 19.41
N LEU A 671 3.09 -13.10 18.45
CA LEU A 671 3.77 -12.22 17.50
C LEU A 671 3.59 -10.77 17.94
N VAL A 672 4.71 -10.04 18.05
CA VAL A 672 4.70 -8.60 18.36
C VAL A 672 4.89 -7.81 17.07
N ALA A 673 3.92 -6.99 16.74
CA ALA A 673 3.93 -6.18 15.53
C ALA A 673 5.00 -5.09 15.55
N PRO A 674 5.63 -4.76 14.41
CA PRO A 674 6.50 -3.60 14.30
C PRO A 674 5.79 -2.32 14.79
N GLY A 675 6.54 -1.41 15.43
CA GLY A 675 5.98 -0.20 16.04
C GLY A 675 5.37 -0.39 17.43
N VAL A 676 5.20 -1.63 17.92
CA VAL A 676 4.83 -1.89 19.32
C VAL A 676 6.07 -1.74 20.21
N THR A 677 6.04 -0.74 21.07
CA THR A 677 7.10 -0.45 22.06
C THR A 677 6.67 -0.79 23.47
N LYS A 678 7.61 -0.85 24.42
CA LYS A 678 7.28 -0.95 25.86
C LYS A 678 6.24 0.10 26.28
N ALA A 679 6.39 1.33 25.84
CA ALA A 679 5.45 2.41 26.18
C ALA A 679 4.03 2.13 25.68
N ARG A 680 3.87 1.58 24.47
CA ARG A 680 2.55 1.19 23.95
C ARG A 680 1.91 0.07 24.78
N ILE A 681 2.67 -0.91 25.22
CA ILE A 681 2.17 -2.00 26.06
C ILE A 681 1.84 -1.50 27.47
N VAL A 682 2.74 -0.74 28.09
CA VAL A 682 2.60 -0.32 29.50
C VAL A 682 1.57 0.81 29.67
N THR A 683 1.58 1.80 28.77
CA THR A 683 0.74 2.98 28.87
C THR A 683 -0.55 2.86 28.04
N GLY A 684 -0.45 2.38 26.79
CA GLY A 684 -1.58 2.16 25.88
C GLY A 684 -2.50 3.38 25.71
N LEU A 685 -3.74 3.11 25.31
CA LEU A 685 -4.81 4.11 25.31
C LEU A 685 -5.29 4.40 26.75
N ASN A 686 -5.61 5.66 27.00
CA ASN A 686 -6.22 6.06 28.29
C ASN A 686 -7.74 5.80 28.25
N PRO A 687 -8.29 4.85 29.04
CA PRO A 687 -9.71 4.50 28.98
C PRO A 687 -10.66 5.69 29.33
N ALA A 688 -10.17 6.70 30.02
CA ALA A 688 -10.97 7.88 30.34
C ALA A 688 -11.19 8.82 29.14
N GLN A 689 -10.43 8.63 28.06
CA GLN A 689 -10.48 9.47 26.86
C GLN A 689 -11.19 8.81 25.69
N TYR A 690 -11.52 7.52 25.79
CA TYR A 690 -12.11 6.75 24.69
C TYR A 690 -13.24 5.85 25.19
N PRO A 691 -14.24 5.55 24.34
CA PRO A 691 -15.30 4.58 24.64
C PRO A 691 -14.78 3.17 24.93
N GLU A 692 -15.62 2.33 25.57
CA GLU A 692 -15.27 1.00 26.05
C GLU A 692 -14.76 0.07 24.94
N GLU A 693 -15.28 0.21 23.74
CA GLU A 693 -14.89 -0.58 22.56
C GLU A 693 -13.40 -0.46 22.20
N PHE A 694 -12.71 0.61 22.63
CA PHE A 694 -11.27 0.79 22.41
C PHE A 694 -10.42 0.36 23.62
N HIS A 695 -11.04 -0.12 24.71
CA HIS A 695 -10.31 -0.51 25.92
C HIS A 695 -9.45 -1.75 25.75
N TRP A 696 -9.60 -2.50 24.65
CA TRP A 696 -8.71 -3.59 24.28
C TRP A 696 -7.24 -3.14 24.18
N ALA A 697 -6.99 -1.90 23.75
CA ALA A 697 -5.67 -1.31 23.58
C ALA A 697 -5.20 -0.46 24.78
N ARG A 698 -5.88 -0.53 25.92
CA ARG A 698 -5.44 0.18 27.13
C ARG A 698 -4.13 -0.36 27.66
N GLY A 699 -3.37 0.47 28.36
CA GLY A 699 -2.12 0.07 28.99
C GLY A 699 -2.31 -1.00 30.06
N VAL A 700 -1.41 -2.01 30.07
CA VAL A 700 -1.42 -3.10 31.04
C VAL A 700 -0.45 -2.88 32.22
N GLY A 701 0.24 -1.74 32.26
CA GLY A 701 1.21 -1.39 33.27
C GLY A 701 2.46 -2.28 33.26
N GLU A 702 3.35 -2.04 34.22
CA GLU A 702 4.56 -2.87 34.39
C GLU A 702 4.21 -4.31 34.79
N ALA A 703 3.05 -4.55 35.40
CA ALA A 703 2.63 -5.90 35.76
C ALA A 703 2.34 -6.75 34.51
N GLY A 704 1.63 -6.20 33.51
CA GLY A 704 1.41 -6.88 32.24
C GLY A 704 2.72 -7.09 31.46
N TRP A 705 3.61 -6.09 31.47
CA TRP A 705 4.95 -6.23 30.88
C TRP A 705 5.72 -7.41 31.48
N GLN A 706 5.69 -7.56 32.80
CA GLN A 706 6.33 -8.69 33.49
C GLN A 706 5.59 -10.02 33.26
N ALA A 707 4.26 -10.00 33.13
CA ALA A 707 3.48 -11.21 32.84
C ALA A 707 3.86 -11.79 31.48
N LEU A 708 4.09 -10.95 30.45
CA LEU A 708 4.56 -11.40 29.15
C LEU A 708 5.96 -12.04 29.24
N ALA A 709 6.87 -11.43 29.99
CA ALA A 709 8.21 -12.00 30.20
C ALA A 709 8.14 -13.36 30.93
N THR A 710 7.30 -13.47 31.95
CA THR A 710 7.10 -14.71 32.72
C THR A 710 6.50 -15.79 31.83
N TRP A 711 5.50 -15.47 31.01
CA TRP A 711 4.89 -16.41 30.08
C TRP A 711 5.92 -17.05 29.14
N VAL A 712 6.89 -16.26 28.63
CA VAL A 712 8.00 -16.82 27.83
C VAL A 712 8.87 -17.76 28.68
N GLN A 713 9.22 -17.36 29.91
CA GLN A 713 10.04 -18.19 30.80
C GLN A 713 9.39 -19.55 31.14
N ASP A 714 8.05 -19.57 31.19
CA ASP A 714 7.23 -20.76 31.50
C ASP A 714 6.93 -21.62 30.26
N GLY A 715 7.53 -21.36 29.11
CA GLY A 715 7.41 -22.19 27.90
C GLY A 715 6.79 -21.50 26.68
N GLY A 716 6.42 -20.24 26.77
CA GLY A 716 5.87 -19.46 25.66
C GLY A 716 6.87 -19.20 24.54
N ASN A 717 6.38 -19.08 23.31
CA ASN A 717 7.15 -18.72 22.13
C ASN A 717 6.84 -17.29 21.71
N LEU A 718 7.81 -16.37 21.80
CA LEU A 718 7.63 -14.95 21.47
C LEU A 718 8.39 -14.58 20.21
N VAL A 719 7.70 -13.93 19.26
CA VAL A 719 8.28 -13.53 17.97
C VAL A 719 8.22 -12.00 17.83
N GLY A 720 9.34 -11.37 17.52
CA GLY A 720 9.42 -9.93 17.26
C GLY A 720 10.07 -9.65 15.90
N VAL A 721 9.44 -8.77 15.11
CA VAL A 721 9.87 -8.44 13.76
C VAL A 721 10.13 -6.94 13.61
N GLY A 722 11.16 -6.58 12.83
CA GLY A 722 11.50 -5.18 12.58
C GLY A 722 11.79 -4.43 13.88
N ALA A 723 11.17 -3.28 14.07
CA ALA A 723 11.34 -2.48 15.29
C ALA A 723 10.89 -3.21 16.57
N ALA A 724 9.90 -4.14 16.49
CA ALA A 724 9.46 -4.92 17.65
C ALA A 724 10.50 -5.95 18.14
N ALA A 725 11.47 -6.30 17.31
CA ALA A 725 12.61 -7.12 17.74
C ALA A 725 13.36 -6.47 18.92
N GLU A 726 13.47 -5.12 18.95
CA GLU A 726 14.04 -4.37 20.07
C GLU A 726 13.17 -4.44 21.33
N THR A 727 11.85 -4.40 21.17
CA THR A 727 10.90 -4.54 22.28
C THR A 727 11.02 -5.92 22.94
N VAL A 728 11.11 -6.99 22.14
CA VAL A 728 11.32 -8.37 22.63
C VAL A 728 12.70 -8.49 23.28
N ARG A 729 13.75 -7.92 22.67
CA ARG A 729 15.09 -7.89 23.24
C ARG A 729 15.14 -7.20 24.61
N GLU A 730 14.47 -6.06 24.75
CA GLU A 730 14.37 -5.32 26.01
C GLU A 730 13.59 -6.13 27.06
N LEU A 731 12.41 -6.63 26.71
CA LEU A 731 11.54 -7.39 27.60
C LEU A 731 12.26 -8.56 28.28
N LEU A 732 13.03 -9.33 27.48
CA LEU A 732 13.64 -10.58 27.92
C LEU A 732 15.12 -10.42 28.24
N ALA A 733 15.68 -9.22 28.14
CA ALA A 733 17.11 -8.94 28.30
C ALA A 733 17.99 -9.91 27.48
N LEU A 734 17.62 -10.13 26.21
CA LEU A 734 18.28 -11.10 25.34
C LEU A 734 19.78 -10.80 25.20
N PRO A 735 20.66 -11.84 25.12
CA PRO A 735 22.09 -11.67 25.02
C PRO A 735 22.56 -11.24 23.61
N ILE A 736 21.87 -10.29 23.04
CA ILE A 736 22.14 -9.67 21.74
C ILE A 736 22.17 -8.15 21.89
N THR A 737 22.96 -7.48 21.07
CA THR A 737 23.08 -6.01 21.10
C THR A 737 22.80 -5.45 19.73
N ASN A 738 21.89 -4.48 19.63
CA ASN A 738 21.67 -3.75 18.38
C ASN A 738 22.95 -2.95 18.05
N ALA A 739 23.55 -3.26 16.93
CA ALA A 739 24.79 -2.68 16.43
C ALA A 739 24.58 -1.76 15.21
N THR A 740 23.33 -1.52 14.81
CA THR A 740 23.01 -0.58 13.74
C THR A 740 23.43 0.84 14.14
N PRO A 741 24.20 1.55 13.33
CA PRO A 741 24.60 2.92 13.65
C PRO A 741 23.37 3.85 13.77
N ARG A 742 23.41 4.75 14.74
CA ARG A 742 22.30 5.71 15.01
C ARG A 742 22.48 7.04 14.29
N ASP A 743 23.68 7.34 13.88
CA ASP A 743 23.99 8.57 13.14
C ASP A 743 23.58 8.39 11.67
N ARG A 744 22.56 9.14 11.26
CA ARG A 744 22.03 9.11 9.91
C ARG A 744 23.02 9.56 8.84
N ASP A 745 23.99 10.41 9.20
CA ASP A 745 25.06 10.83 8.29
C ASP A 745 26.12 9.72 8.09
N ALA A 746 26.21 8.78 9.03
CA ALA A 746 27.12 7.65 8.96
C ALA A 746 26.46 6.40 8.36
N PHE A 747 25.14 6.26 8.53
CA PHE A 747 24.38 5.11 8.07
C PHE A 747 22.94 5.49 7.76
N SER A 748 22.49 5.10 6.58
CA SER A 748 21.08 5.17 6.19
C SER A 748 20.76 4.15 5.09
N ALA A 749 19.70 3.40 5.29
CA ALA A 749 19.16 2.44 4.32
C ALA A 749 17.63 2.39 4.47
N PRO A 750 16.94 3.43 3.99
CA PRO A 750 15.47 3.52 4.09
C PRO A 750 14.83 2.73 2.97
N GLY A 751 13.89 1.83 3.30
CA GLY A 751 13.06 1.14 2.33
C GLY A 751 13.84 0.51 1.16
N THR A 752 14.77 -0.39 1.47
CA THR A 752 15.71 -0.97 0.50
C THR A 752 15.82 -2.49 0.65
N LEU A 753 16.37 -3.17 -0.33
CA LEU A 753 16.64 -4.60 -0.30
C LEU A 753 18.14 -4.84 -0.04
N LEU A 754 18.45 -5.51 1.09
CA LEU A 754 19.80 -5.89 1.46
C LEU A 754 20.00 -7.41 1.38
N ASN A 755 21.10 -7.85 0.79
CA ASN A 755 21.48 -9.27 0.75
C ASN A 755 21.65 -9.84 2.17
N ALA A 756 21.05 -11.01 2.41
CA ALA A 756 21.18 -11.77 3.64
C ALA A 756 21.55 -13.23 3.36
N GLN A 757 22.23 -13.85 4.32
CA GLN A 757 22.59 -15.27 4.30
C GLN A 757 21.75 -16.02 5.32
N PHE A 758 21.28 -17.22 4.97
CA PHE A 758 20.41 -18.04 5.81
C PHE A 758 21.06 -19.38 6.10
N ASP A 759 21.02 -19.81 7.36
CA ASP A 759 21.43 -21.15 7.76
C ASP A 759 20.28 -22.15 7.48
N PRO A 760 20.43 -23.08 6.53
CA PRO A 760 19.37 -24.04 6.22
C PRO A 760 19.13 -25.08 7.33
N ALA A 761 20.02 -25.17 8.32
CA ALA A 761 19.85 -26.05 9.48
C ALA A 761 19.02 -25.40 10.60
N ALA A 762 18.92 -24.07 10.64
CA ALA A 762 18.16 -23.37 11.66
C ALA A 762 16.65 -23.48 11.41
N PRO A 763 15.82 -23.91 12.38
CA PRO A 763 14.37 -24.05 12.16
C PRO A 763 13.66 -22.79 11.73
N ALA A 764 14.11 -21.61 12.15
CA ALA A 764 13.52 -20.32 11.77
C ALA A 764 13.68 -20.01 10.27
N THR A 765 14.65 -20.59 9.58
CA THR A 765 14.96 -20.32 8.17
C THR A 765 14.80 -21.55 7.27
N TRP A 766 14.16 -22.62 7.75
CA TRP A 766 13.81 -23.75 6.88
C TRP A 766 13.00 -23.29 5.67
N GLY A 767 13.41 -23.73 4.51
CA GLY A 767 12.77 -23.32 3.26
C GLY A 767 13.32 -22.03 2.65
N MET A 768 14.14 -21.25 3.34
CA MET A 768 14.83 -20.12 2.72
C MET A 768 16.00 -20.59 1.83
N PRO A 769 16.27 -19.89 0.72
CA PRO A 769 17.52 -20.12 -0.03
C PRO A 769 18.72 -19.68 0.81
N ALA A 770 19.92 -20.18 0.49
CA ALA A 770 21.11 -19.84 1.26
C ALA A 770 21.47 -18.33 1.26
N ASN A 771 21.08 -17.65 0.19
CA ASN A 771 21.24 -16.19 0.05
C ASN A 771 20.00 -15.63 -0.63
N TRP A 772 19.43 -14.57 -0.07
CA TRP A 772 18.30 -13.83 -0.66
C TRP A 772 18.23 -12.43 -0.04
N PRO A 773 17.77 -11.41 -0.79
CA PRO A 773 17.53 -10.09 -0.23
C PRO A 773 16.40 -10.08 0.82
N VAL A 774 16.54 -9.23 1.82
CA VAL A 774 15.52 -8.92 2.81
C VAL A 774 15.20 -7.44 2.78
N TRP A 775 13.96 -7.11 3.06
CA TRP A 775 13.54 -5.71 3.20
C TRP A 775 14.16 -5.09 4.46
N TYR A 776 14.78 -3.94 4.28
CA TYR A 776 15.47 -3.24 5.34
C TYR A 776 15.07 -1.74 5.35
N ASN A 777 14.66 -1.26 6.51
CA ASN A 777 14.26 0.15 6.69
C ASN A 777 14.88 0.70 7.97
N ASN A 778 16.17 1.03 7.93
CA ASN A 778 16.98 1.45 9.09
C ASN A 778 16.76 0.55 10.31
N SER A 779 16.58 -0.73 10.06
CA SER A 779 16.14 -1.76 10.98
C SER A 779 17.27 -2.20 11.93
N PRO A 780 16.97 -2.88 13.06
CA PRO A 780 17.99 -3.45 13.94
C PRO A 780 18.83 -4.53 13.25
N ALA A 781 20.12 -4.56 13.57
CA ALA A 781 21.05 -5.65 13.26
C ALA A 781 21.89 -5.98 14.49
N TYR A 782 22.15 -7.26 14.74
CA TYR A 782 22.59 -7.71 16.05
C TYR A 782 24.02 -8.27 16.09
N ALA A 783 24.77 -7.84 17.09
CA ALA A 783 25.92 -8.56 17.59
C ALA A 783 25.46 -9.57 18.66
N VAL A 784 25.82 -10.85 18.53
CA VAL A 784 25.40 -11.94 19.42
C VAL A 784 26.52 -12.29 20.40
N ALA A 785 26.21 -12.35 21.69
CA ALA A 785 27.17 -12.67 22.71
C ALA A 785 27.64 -14.14 22.60
N GLY A 786 28.96 -14.37 22.63
CA GLY A 786 29.53 -15.73 22.59
C GLY A 786 29.07 -16.57 23.78
N GLY A 787 28.68 -17.83 23.52
CA GLY A 787 28.25 -18.77 24.57
C GLY A 787 26.85 -18.53 25.13
N SER A 788 26.05 -17.68 24.47
CA SER A 788 24.68 -17.33 24.88
C SER A 788 23.64 -18.43 24.68
N GLY A 789 23.96 -19.50 23.94
CA GLY A 789 22.99 -20.52 23.52
C GLY A 789 22.06 -20.07 22.39
N ALA A 790 22.22 -18.83 21.89
CA ALA A 790 21.43 -18.33 20.79
C ALA A 790 21.80 -19.03 19.46
N THR A 791 20.79 -19.28 18.64
CA THR A 791 20.92 -19.75 17.26
C THR A 791 20.83 -18.57 16.31
N VAL A 792 21.93 -18.28 15.58
CA VAL A 792 21.91 -17.27 14.50
C VAL A 792 21.42 -17.94 13.23
N ALA A 793 20.22 -17.63 12.83
CA ALA A 793 19.56 -18.22 11.65
C ALA A 793 19.84 -17.43 10.36
N SER A 794 20.12 -16.11 10.47
CA SER A 794 20.44 -15.27 9.32
C SER A 794 21.44 -14.18 9.70
N THR A 795 22.35 -13.85 8.75
CA THR A 795 23.32 -12.76 8.88
C THR A 795 23.38 -11.93 7.61
N TYR A 796 23.84 -10.70 7.72
CA TYR A 796 24.31 -9.94 6.57
C TYR A 796 25.67 -10.46 6.12
N PRO A 797 25.98 -10.52 4.80
CA PRO A 797 27.27 -10.99 4.30
C PRO A 797 28.43 -10.23 4.93
N ALA A 798 29.45 -10.97 5.41
CA ALA A 798 30.66 -10.37 5.97
C ALA A 798 31.55 -9.70 4.91
N SER A 799 31.33 -10.01 3.62
CA SER A 799 32.04 -9.45 2.47
C SER A 799 31.17 -9.57 1.22
N GLY A 800 31.42 -8.72 0.23
CA GLY A 800 30.64 -8.63 -1.00
C GLY A 800 29.65 -7.48 -0.93
N GLU A 801 28.75 -7.44 -1.90
CA GLU A 801 27.75 -6.38 -2.05
C GLU A 801 26.57 -6.63 -1.10
N LEU A 802 26.30 -5.65 -0.25
CA LEU A 802 25.17 -5.71 0.68
C LEU A 802 23.89 -5.17 0.06
N LEU A 803 23.96 -4.11 -0.75
CA LEU A 803 22.79 -3.56 -1.43
C LEU A 803 22.40 -4.47 -2.59
N ALA A 804 21.14 -4.89 -2.62
CA ALA A 804 20.56 -5.66 -3.72
C ALA A 804 19.73 -4.78 -4.67
N SER A 805 18.94 -3.83 -4.11
CA SER A 805 18.15 -2.86 -4.87
C SER A 805 17.80 -1.68 -3.98
N GLY A 806 17.73 -0.47 -4.54
CA GLY A 806 17.37 0.76 -3.86
C GLY A 806 18.56 1.61 -3.42
N TYR A 807 18.49 2.19 -2.22
CA TYR A 807 19.49 3.10 -1.65
C TYR A 807 20.05 2.60 -0.33
N ALA A 808 21.36 2.68 -0.16
CA ALA A 808 22.01 2.48 1.12
C ALA A 808 23.28 3.32 1.24
N HIS A 809 23.46 3.99 2.36
CA HIS A 809 24.68 4.70 2.74
C HIS A 809 25.27 4.09 4.01
N GLY A 810 26.57 3.82 4.00
CA GLY A 810 27.27 3.25 5.17
C GLY A 810 26.89 1.80 5.51
N GLN A 811 26.24 1.07 4.61
CA GLN A 811 25.75 -0.30 4.79
C GLN A 811 26.82 -1.31 5.20
N ALA A 812 28.11 -1.04 4.92
CA ALA A 812 29.24 -1.87 5.37
C ALA A 812 29.27 -2.08 6.91
N ALA A 813 28.65 -1.18 7.67
CA ALA A 813 28.51 -1.30 9.12
C ALA A 813 27.68 -2.54 9.56
N LEU A 814 26.85 -3.09 8.66
CA LEU A 814 26.02 -4.27 8.91
C LEU A 814 26.76 -5.58 8.65
N ALA A 815 27.94 -5.56 8.02
CA ALA A 815 28.67 -6.74 7.58
C ALA A 815 28.91 -7.74 8.73
N GLY A 816 28.43 -8.96 8.58
CA GLY A 816 28.54 -10.05 9.56
C GLY A 816 27.60 -9.95 10.77
N LEU A 817 26.79 -8.91 10.88
CA LEU A 817 25.78 -8.82 11.94
C LEU A 817 24.63 -9.81 11.69
N ALA A 818 24.02 -10.27 12.77
CA ALA A 818 22.87 -11.17 12.70
C ALA A 818 21.58 -10.39 12.36
N ASN A 819 20.76 -10.99 11.50
CA ASN A 819 19.43 -10.51 11.15
C ASN A 819 18.34 -11.29 11.89
N VAL A 820 18.40 -12.64 11.88
CA VAL A 820 17.43 -13.51 12.56
C VAL A 820 18.14 -14.33 13.64
N VAL A 821 17.64 -14.23 14.87
CA VAL A 821 18.22 -14.90 16.03
C VAL A 821 17.12 -15.54 16.87
N THR A 822 17.25 -16.83 17.20
CA THR A 822 16.41 -17.51 18.17
C THR A 822 17.19 -17.73 19.47
N VAL A 823 16.62 -17.30 20.60
CA VAL A 823 17.23 -17.36 21.94
C VAL A 823 16.34 -18.18 22.87
N PRO A 824 16.86 -19.26 23.50
CA PRO A 824 16.12 -19.96 24.55
C PRO A 824 16.00 -19.06 25.80
N VAL A 825 14.81 -19.03 26.41
CA VAL A 825 14.49 -18.21 27.59
C VAL A 825 13.69 -19.05 28.59
N GLY A 826 14.31 -19.52 29.65
CA GLY A 826 13.67 -20.46 30.58
C GLY A 826 13.30 -21.77 29.90
N GLU A 827 12.01 -22.14 29.93
CA GLU A 827 11.46 -23.29 29.21
C GLU A 827 10.94 -22.93 27.80
N GLY A 828 10.81 -21.63 27.48
CA GLY A 828 10.37 -21.13 26.20
C GLY A 828 11.49 -20.56 25.34
N GLN A 829 11.15 -19.73 24.38
CA GLN A 829 12.10 -19.10 23.49
C GLN A 829 11.60 -17.78 22.92
N ALA A 830 12.53 -16.97 22.40
CA ALA A 830 12.22 -15.80 21.61
C ALA A 830 12.92 -15.87 20.26
N THR A 831 12.20 -15.56 19.18
CA THR A 831 12.78 -15.35 17.84
C THR A 831 12.64 -13.89 17.47
N VAL A 832 13.76 -13.25 17.12
CA VAL A 832 13.79 -11.86 16.65
C VAL A 832 14.35 -11.81 15.23
N ALA A 833 13.65 -11.08 14.38
CA ALA A 833 14.09 -10.72 13.04
C ALA A 833 14.26 -9.20 12.98
N GLY A 834 15.52 -8.73 12.82
CA GLY A 834 15.82 -7.30 12.82
C GLY A 834 15.29 -6.59 11.58
N ALA A 835 15.51 -7.17 10.39
CA ALA A 835 14.94 -6.67 9.15
C ALA A 835 13.40 -6.61 9.23
N ASP A 836 12.77 -5.65 8.58
CA ASP A 836 11.30 -5.50 8.58
C ASP A 836 10.66 -6.41 7.52
N ILE A 837 10.74 -7.72 7.77
CA ILE A 837 10.32 -8.78 6.85
C ILE A 837 8.79 -8.90 6.69
N THR A 838 8.03 -8.04 7.33
CA THR A 838 6.56 -7.97 7.22
C THR A 838 6.07 -6.62 6.71
N PHE A 839 6.99 -5.75 6.31
CA PHE A 839 6.70 -4.38 5.87
C PHE A 839 5.62 -4.35 4.79
N ARG A 840 4.48 -3.75 5.09
CA ARG A 840 3.33 -3.60 4.16
C ARG A 840 2.95 -4.87 3.38
N SER A 841 3.24 -6.05 3.91
CA SER A 841 3.11 -7.35 3.22
C SER A 841 3.91 -7.49 1.90
N TRP A 842 4.86 -6.60 1.60
CA TRP A 842 5.65 -6.61 0.36
C TRP A 842 6.69 -7.73 0.30
N PRO A 843 7.58 -7.93 1.33
CA PRO A 843 8.63 -8.96 1.25
C PRO A 843 8.07 -10.35 1.54
N ARG A 844 7.14 -10.83 0.69
CA ARG A 844 6.42 -12.09 0.89
C ARG A 844 7.33 -13.30 0.96
N SER A 845 8.44 -13.29 0.22
CA SER A 845 9.45 -14.35 0.30
C SER A 845 9.97 -14.57 1.72
N ALA A 846 10.07 -13.51 2.52
CA ALA A 846 10.57 -13.56 3.90
C ALA A 846 9.48 -13.97 4.93
N TRP A 847 8.20 -14.01 4.56
CA TRP A 847 7.11 -14.50 5.40
C TRP A 847 7.37 -15.93 5.92
N THR A 848 8.08 -16.76 5.14
CA THR A 848 8.55 -18.08 5.56
C THR A 848 9.24 -18.05 6.93
N ILE A 849 10.02 -17.00 7.26
CA ILE A 849 10.71 -16.86 8.54
C ILE A 849 9.72 -16.68 9.68
N VAL A 850 8.70 -15.83 9.48
CA VAL A 850 7.64 -15.58 10.47
C VAL A 850 6.81 -16.84 10.69
N SER A 851 6.34 -17.47 9.61
CA SER A 851 5.60 -18.73 9.66
C SER A 851 6.37 -19.84 10.40
N ASN A 852 7.67 -19.98 10.10
CA ASN A 852 8.54 -20.93 10.81
C ASN A 852 8.64 -20.61 12.31
N ALA A 853 8.84 -19.35 12.67
CA ALA A 853 8.95 -18.94 14.07
C ALA A 853 7.65 -19.21 14.84
N LEU A 854 6.48 -18.96 14.22
CA LEU A 854 5.18 -19.18 14.83
C LEU A 854 4.86 -20.65 15.08
N TYR A 855 5.08 -21.52 14.08
CA TYR A 855 4.69 -22.93 14.15
C TYR A 855 5.76 -23.87 14.71
N ASN A 856 7.04 -23.59 14.48
CA ASN A 856 8.12 -24.45 14.95
C ASN A 856 8.40 -24.26 16.44
N GLY A 857 8.17 -23.04 16.99
CA GLY A 857 8.47 -22.72 18.39
C GLY A 857 7.75 -23.65 19.39
N PRO A 858 6.43 -23.83 19.29
CA PRO A 858 5.68 -24.72 20.17
C PRO A 858 5.77 -26.22 19.78
N GLY A 859 6.52 -26.57 18.72
CA GLY A 859 6.61 -27.92 18.19
C GLY A 859 7.40 -28.88 19.11
N THR A 860 7.10 -30.18 19.00
CA THR A 860 7.75 -31.23 19.78
C THR A 860 8.69 -32.06 18.93
N PRO A 861 10.00 -32.21 19.30
CA PRO A 861 10.92 -33.04 18.56
C PRO A 861 10.52 -34.53 18.58
N VAL A 862 10.64 -35.20 17.44
CA VAL A 862 10.37 -36.62 17.22
C VAL A 862 11.63 -37.29 16.68
N ALA A 863 12.09 -38.35 17.33
CA ALA A 863 13.24 -39.09 16.89
C ALA A 863 12.94 -39.85 15.57
N ALA A 864 13.97 -40.03 14.73
CA ALA A 864 13.86 -40.72 13.44
C ALA A 864 13.23 -42.13 13.54
N GLY A 865 13.51 -42.87 14.62
CA GLY A 865 12.96 -44.20 14.87
C GLY A 865 11.49 -44.23 15.25
N ASP A 866 10.95 -43.09 15.75
CA ASP A 866 9.59 -43.00 16.31
C ASP A 866 8.60 -42.36 15.29
N LEU A 867 9.10 -41.68 14.26
CA LEU A 867 8.28 -40.90 13.32
C LEU A 867 7.24 -41.78 12.62
N ALA A 868 7.64 -42.96 12.12
CA ALA A 868 6.70 -43.85 11.44
C ALA A 868 5.55 -44.31 12.36
N ALA A 869 5.83 -44.61 13.62
CA ALA A 869 4.81 -44.99 14.61
C ALA A 869 3.90 -43.79 14.94
N ARG A 870 4.45 -42.59 15.07
CA ARG A 870 3.68 -41.35 15.29
C ARG A 870 2.75 -41.01 14.12
N VAL A 871 3.25 -41.12 12.90
CA VAL A 871 2.44 -40.88 11.67
C VAL A 871 1.33 -41.89 11.51
N ALA A 872 1.60 -43.18 11.85
CA ALA A 872 0.61 -44.26 11.75
C ALA A 872 -0.44 -44.24 12.88
N ALA A 873 -0.14 -43.65 14.02
CA ALA A 873 -1.05 -43.56 15.18
C ALA A 873 -2.10 -42.42 15.05
N ARG A 874 -1.97 -41.62 14.04
CA ARG A 874 -2.84 -40.46 13.76
C ARG A 874 -3.66 -40.71 12.49
#